data_c8e3fb3037c45a858bee12461c0dc6b0
#
_entry.id   c8e3fb3037c45a858bee12461c0dc6b0
#
_cell.length_a   1.000
_cell.length_b   1.000
_cell.length_c   1.000
_cell.angle_alpha   90.00
_cell.angle_beta   90.00
_cell.angle_gamma   90.00
#
_symmetry.space_group_name_H-M   'P 1'
#
loop_
_entity.id
_entity.type
_entity.pdbx_description
1 polymer ?
#
loop_
_entity_poly.entity_id
_entity_poly.type
_entity_poly.pdbx_seq_one_letter_code
_entity_poly.pdbx_strand_id
1 'polypeptide(L)'
;MRVSVLRRFGNLPTTPLYTGLIKTMLRRFPSILTMLCLLLSFLPAASVHAATPTPAIDPLTSAQKMLAKMTPEERVGQLFLVTFTGSTADQNSQVYSLIHDYHVGGVVLQTANDNFVSSPDTISSAYQLISQLQNIEYQASQSQPASSGTAAPNGTGTPASTETVEVLPTAVPANYIPLFVGISQPGDGSPDDQIFNGLTPLPDLMALGATWDPALSEKVGAVAGQELSGLGFNLYFGPSLDVLETPESTLGNGLGASAFGGDPYWVGAMGSAYITGLHTGSNDHLTVIASHFPGRGSADRPAGGEPATVRKSLESLKQIELAPYFSVTGDATTPAGTADGLLVSHIRYQGFQGNIRSITPPVSFDSQALSQILALPAFASWRTAGGMMVSDDLGSPTVRRFYDPAGTSFLARLVARDAFLAGNDLLFMGNIISSDSNDNYATVVNTLGFFNQKYHDDKAFAQRVDESVLRILTAKYRTYGDFNIQTAVPSVDGLDSLGQSTAVTFEVARQSATLVSPNMADLDTLLPSAPVFRDQIVFLTDTRTERQCSTCNESPMLAVDALQNVILRLYGSQVGGQVSSGHLVSYTFTSLKAILAGGPGDPSLEGTLRQANWVVINMLDAEPGEDQTKTLHSFLSERQDLLRDKNIVVFAFNAPYFLDPTDISKLTAYYCLYSKSAPFVEVAARLLFKELSPQGDLPVSVQGVGYDLFTATRPDPGQVIGLSQQLPEAPVSTISATPEATATPKVGDTFSVRTSTILDHNGHPVPDGTVVHFTVSLKGADGVVQQMYAVTSQGVAAISFSIPRAGLLEVAAESDPALTSVILQLNVSGGGFSVTIVAPTTVPEFTPTATFMSTPLVTPSAPLAQGYPGLGGWFGMVLLLVVLGGVVYWLGSRFMSVRWAVRWMLCTVAGGLLAYTYLAVRLPGASDYLKLGGFSGMIGVVLLGAALGLGAALLWQRLVTGSTKRSG
;
A
#
# COMPACT_ATOMS: atom_id res chain seq x y z
N MET A 1 -37.67 13.50 -22.48
CA MET A 1 -39.07 13.94 -22.63
C MET A 1 -39.31 15.10 -21.68
N ARG A 2 -39.41 16.34 -22.24
CA ARG A 2 -40.09 17.56 -21.76
C ARG A 2 -39.83 17.97 -20.29
N VAL A 3 -38.97 18.97 -20.01
CA VAL A 3 -39.08 20.44 -20.18
C VAL A 3 -40.51 20.97 -20.20
N SER A 4 -40.91 21.54 -19.07
CA SER A 4 -41.68 22.74 -18.90
C SER A 4 -42.32 22.76 -17.50
N VAL A 5 -41.87 23.72 -16.66
CA VAL A 5 -42.70 24.57 -15.79
C VAL A 5 -41.76 25.54 -15.08
N LEU A 6 -41.56 26.69 -15.67
CA LEU A 6 -41.07 27.88 -14.98
C LEU A 6 -41.53 29.12 -15.75
N ARG A 7 -42.80 29.46 -15.56
CA ARG A 7 -43.34 30.80 -15.80
C ARG A 7 -44.60 30.98 -14.96
N ARG A 8 -44.43 31.68 -13.85
CA ARG A 8 -45.44 32.59 -13.22
C ARG A 8 -45.01 32.88 -11.79
N PHE A 9 -44.45 34.06 -11.60
CA PHE A 9 -44.82 34.94 -10.49
C PHE A 9 -44.20 36.31 -10.79
N GLY A 10 -45.02 37.15 -11.36
CA GLY A 10 -44.77 38.57 -11.48
C GLY A 10 -45.42 39.30 -10.27
N ASN A 11 -44.77 40.43 -9.97
CA ASN A 11 -45.33 41.55 -9.21
C ASN A 11 -45.88 41.30 -7.80
N LEU A 12 -45.10 41.64 -6.79
CA LEU A 12 -45.62 42.13 -5.51
C LEU A 12 -44.90 43.42 -5.09
N PRO A 13 -45.65 44.42 -4.55
CA PRO A 13 -45.16 45.80 -4.31
C PRO A 13 -44.34 45.89 -3.03
N THR A 14 -43.37 46.80 -3.06
CA THR A 14 -42.51 47.18 -1.92
C THR A 14 -43.32 48.00 -0.90
N THR A 15 -43.54 47.47 0.30
CA THR A 15 -43.96 48.25 1.47
C THR A 15 -42.80 48.35 2.48
N PRO A 16 -42.68 49.49 3.19
CA PRO A 16 -41.52 49.80 4.04
C PRO A 16 -41.72 49.43 5.51
N LEU A 17 -41.86 48.14 5.81
CA LEU A 17 -42.14 47.68 7.19
C LEU A 17 -41.05 46.71 7.75
N TYR A 18 -39.96 46.48 7.06
CA TYR A 18 -38.96 45.48 7.50
C TYR A 18 -37.68 46.08 8.11
N THR A 19 -37.53 47.41 8.19
CA THR A 19 -36.36 48.05 8.80
C THR A 19 -36.43 48.22 10.31
N GLY A 20 -37.58 48.03 10.94
CA GLY A 20 -37.80 48.11 12.38
C GLY A 20 -37.44 46.84 13.16
N LEU A 21 -37.69 45.68 12.57
CA LEU A 21 -37.54 44.38 13.27
C LEU A 21 -36.08 43.92 13.39
N ILE A 22 -35.21 44.27 12.45
CA ILE A 22 -33.81 43.84 12.46
C ILE A 22 -33.01 44.64 13.49
N LYS A 23 -33.35 45.92 13.75
CA LYS A 23 -32.68 46.74 14.78
C LYS A 23 -33.02 46.34 16.20
N THR A 24 -34.19 45.75 16.44
CA THR A 24 -34.62 45.24 17.75
C THR A 24 -34.06 43.86 18.05
N MET A 25 -33.85 43.02 17.05
CA MET A 25 -33.20 41.71 17.22
C MET A 25 -31.71 41.81 17.54
N LEU A 26 -30.94 42.70 16.88
CA LEU A 26 -29.52 42.87 17.11
C LEU A 26 -29.14 43.52 18.46
N ARG A 27 -30.08 44.20 19.14
CA ARG A 27 -29.84 44.75 20.49
C ARG A 27 -30.21 43.79 21.63
N ARG A 28 -30.94 42.68 21.33
CA ARG A 28 -31.32 41.67 22.33
C ARG A 28 -30.59 40.35 22.22
N PHE A 29 -29.67 40.19 21.23
CA PHE A 29 -28.90 38.99 21.02
C PHE A 29 -27.98 38.62 22.19
N PRO A 30 -27.28 39.52 22.90
CA PRO A 30 -26.50 39.13 24.06
C PRO A 30 -27.37 38.69 25.24
N SER A 31 -28.58 39.23 25.40
CA SER A 31 -29.48 38.88 26.51
C SER A 31 -30.19 37.53 26.30
N ILE A 32 -30.45 37.15 25.03
CA ILE A 32 -31.04 35.86 24.67
C ILE A 32 -29.98 34.74 24.77
N LEU A 33 -28.71 35.03 24.41
CA LEU A 33 -27.63 34.07 24.52
C LEU A 33 -27.27 33.82 26.00
N THR A 34 -27.25 34.85 26.87
CA THR A 34 -27.06 34.68 28.31
C THR A 34 -28.23 34.00 29.00
N MET A 35 -29.47 34.21 28.54
CA MET A 35 -30.62 33.52 29.07
C MET A 35 -30.68 32.05 28.60
N LEU A 36 -30.23 31.76 27.36
CA LEU A 36 -30.10 30.37 26.84
C LEU A 36 -29.00 29.62 27.57
N CYS A 37 -27.88 30.28 27.89
CA CYS A 37 -26.80 29.68 28.70
C CYS A 37 -27.22 29.44 30.16
N LEU A 38 -28.04 30.32 30.73
CA LEU A 38 -28.63 30.15 32.07
C LEU A 38 -29.71 29.07 32.10
N LEU A 39 -30.53 28.94 31.06
CA LEU A 39 -31.50 27.85 30.94
C LEU A 39 -30.84 26.49 30.70
N LEU A 40 -29.71 26.42 30.01
CA LEU A 40 -28.90 25.20 29.83
C LEU A 40 -28.18 24.77 31.12
N SER A 41 -27.94 25.70 32.07
CA SER A 41 -27.35 25.36 33.36
C SER A 41 -28.37 24.85 34.41
N PHE A 42 -29.70 24.93 34.11
CA PHE A 42 -30.76 24.36 34.95
C PHE A 42 -31.35 23.05 34.41
N LEU A 43 -30.82 22.50 33.32
CA LEU A 43 -31.11 21.12 32.98
C LEU A 43 -30.47 20.23 34.03
N PRO A 44 -31.21 19.35 34.72
CA PRO A 44 -30.61 18.36 35.57
C PRO A 44 -29.60 17.61 34.68
N ALA A 45 -28.34 17.59 35.09
CA ALA A 45 -27.38 16.70 34.52
C ALA A 45 -28.00 15.31 34.61
N ALA A 46 -28.60 14.85 33.50
CA ALA A 46 -28.85 13.43 33.37
C ALA A 46 -27.48 12.81 33.55
N SER A 47 -27.30 12.15 34.71
CA SER A 47 -26.16 11.29 34.91
C SER A 47 -26.17 10.34 33.71
N VAL A 48 -25.36 10.68 32.68
CA VAL A 48 -24.90 9.69 31.75
C VAL A 48 -24.16 8.72 32.66
N HIS A 49 -24.85 7.64 33.04
CA HIS A 49 -24.17 6.46 33.50
C HIS A 49 -23.23 6.16 32.35
N ALA A 50 -21.95 6.49 32.54
CA ALA A 50 -20.89 5.91 31.75
C ALA A 50 -21.22 4.41 31.79
N ALA A 51 -21.62 3.85 30.65
CA ALA A 51 -21.73 2.42 30.52
C ALA A 51 -20.38 1.93 31.05
N THR A 52 -20.42 1.17 32.13
CA THR A 52 -19.22 0.48 32.61
C THR A 52 -18.67 -0.19 31.37
N PRO A 53 -17.42 0.06 30.96
CA PRO A 53 -16.88 -0.61 29.79
C PRO A 53 -17.07 -2.09 30.08
N THR A 54 -17.84 -2.77 29.23
CA THR A 54 -17.93 -4.22 29.25
C THR A 54 -16.48 -4.70 29.34
N PRO A 55 -16.08 -5.53 30.31
CA PRO A 55 -14.69 -5.95 30.42
C PRO A 55 -14.29 -6.51 29.07
N ALA A 56 -13.25 -5.95 28.46
CA ALA A 56 -12.75 -6.42 27.17
C ALA A 56 -12.52 -7.93 27.30
N ILE A 57 -13.13 -8.69 26.41
CA ILE A 57 -13.00 -10.15 26.38
C ILE A 57 -11.52 -10.42 26.13
N ASP A 58 -10.85 -11.10 27.08
CA ASP A 58 -9.49 -11.58 26.83
C ASP A 58 -9.54 -12.76 25.84
N PRO A 59 -9.03 -12.63 24.61
CA PRO A 59 -9.12 -13.66 23.59
C PRO A 59 -8.51 -14.99 24.03
N LEU A 60 -7.39 -14.97 24.75
CA LEU A 60 -6.72 -16.17 25.23
C LEU A 60 -7.57 -16.90 26.28
N THR A 61 -8.13 -16.18 27.24
CA THR A 61 -9.01 -16.78 28.28
C THR A 61 -10.26 -17.39 27.63
N SER A 62 -10.83 -16.73 26.63
CA SER A 62 -12.01 -17.22 25.91
C SER A 62 -11.68 -18.47 25.07
N ALA A 63 -10.53 -18.46 24.37
CA ALA A 63 -10.03 -19.61 23.65
C ALA A 63 -9.80 -20.84 24.55
N GLN A 64 -9.20 -20.65 25.74
CA GLN A 64 -9.02 -21.73 26.75
C GLN A 64 -10.36 -22.33 27.20
N LYS A 65 -11.36 -21.47 27.46
CA LYS A 65 -12.69 -21.93 27.83
C LYS A 65 -13.38 -22.69 26.71
N MET A 66 -13.23 -22.27 25.48
CA MET A 66 -13.78 -22.95 24.30
C MET A 66 -13.07 -24.28 24.10
N LEU A 67 -11.75 -24.32 24.10
CA LEU A 67 -10.95 -25.53 23.94
C LEU A 67 -11.36 -26.61 24.96
N ALA A 68 -11.64 -26.22 26.21
CA ALA A 68 -12.07 -27.14 27.26
C ALA A 68 -13.46 -27.78 27.00
N LYS A 69 -14.29 -27.21 26.13
CA LYS A 69 -15.62 -27.73 25.79
C LYS A 69 -15.60 -28.55 24.49
N MET A 70 -14.59 -28.36 23.63
CA MET A 70 -14.50 -29.02 22.34
C MET A 70 -14.24 -30.50 22.42
N THR A 71 -14.88 -31.25 21.53
CA THR A 71 -14.60 -32.67 21.30
C THR A 71 -13.26 -32.85 20.57
N PRO A 72 -12.65 -34.05 20.58
CA PRO A 72 -11.46 -34.37 19.82
C PRO A 72 -11.63 -34.07 18.30
N GLU A 73 -12.79 -34.40 17.74
CA GLU A 73 -13.12 -34.22 16.33
C GLU A 73 -13.19 -32.73 15.98
N GLU A 74 -13.84 -31.89 16.81
CA GLU A 74 -13.86 -30.45 16.65
C GLU A 74 -12.43 -29.86 16.70
N ARG A 75 -11.59 -30.31 17.66
CA ARG A 75 -10.21 -29.85 17.78
C ARG A 75 -9.40 -30.18 16.52
N VAL A 76 -9.50 -31.41 16.05
CA VAL A 76 -8.81 -31.82 14.82
C VAL A 76 -9.31 -31.05 13.61
N GLY A 77 -10.62 -30.87 13.46
CA GLY A 77 -11.21 -30.14 12.36
C GLY A 77 -10.66 -28.69 12.26
N GLN A 78 -10.48 -28.01 13.41
CA GLN A 78 -9.97 -26.63 13.45
C GLN A 78 -8.56 -26.47 12.88
N LEU A 79 -7.77 -27.53 12.73
CA LEU A 79 -6.42 -27.46 12.15
C LEU A 79 -6.43 -27.26 10.62
N PHE A 80 -7.55 -27.41 9.94
CA PHE A 80 -7.60 -27.52 8.49
C PHE A 80 -8.30 -26.35 7.83
N LEU A 81 -7.63 -25.77 6.83
CA LEU A 81 -8.21 -24.93 5.80
C LEU A 81 -8.39 -25.74 4.54
N VAL A 82 -9.60 -25.78 4.02
CA VAL A 82 -9.96 -26.60 2.86
C VAL A 82 -10.41 -25.76 1.67
N THR A 83 -10.38 -26.35 0.49
CA THR A 83 -10.95 -25.80 -0.74
C THR A 83 -12.11 -26.68 -1.22
N PHE A 84 -12.97 -26.11 -2.03
CA PHE A 84 -14.07 -26.81 -2.69
C PHE A 84 -14.39 -26.14 -4.03
N THR A 85 -15.05 -26.87 -4.92
CA THR A 85 -15.43 -26.36 -6.24
C THR A 85 -16.87 -25.87 -6.24
N GLY A 86 -17.11 -24.72 -6.86
CA GLY A 86 -18.43 -24.11 -7.06
C GLY A 86 -18.67 -22.87 -6.22
N SER A 87 -19.69 -22.11 -6.61
CA SER A 87 -20.06 -20.81 -6.02
C SER A 87 -21.25 -20.89 -5.06
N THR A 88 -21.64 -22.08 -4.61
CA THR A 88 -22.76 -22.31 -3.68
C THR A 88 -22.41 -23.40 -2.67
N ALA A 89 -22.98 -23.32 -1.47
CA ALA A 89 -22.78 -24.25 -0.38
C ALA A 89 -24.14 -24.74 0.16
N ASP A 90 -24.77 -25.64 -0.57
CA ASP A 90 -26.02 -26.26 -0.16
C ASP A 90 -25.80 -27.60 0.57
N GLN A 91 -26.88 -28.19 1.13
CA GLN A 91 -26.83 -29.44 1.90
C GLN A 91 -26.30 -30.68 1.11
N ASN A 92 -26.26 -30.61 -0.22
CA ASN A 92 -25.74 -31.66 -1.06
C ASN A 92 -24.29 -31.43 -1.48
N SER A 93 -23.74 -30.27 -1.18
CA SER A 93 -22.36 -29.92 -1.52
C SER A 93 -21.36 -30.60 -0.59
N GLN A 94 -20.20 -30.99 -1.12
CA GLN A 94 -19.13 -31.61 -0.33
C GLN A 94 -18.63 -30.67 0.78
N VAL A 95 -18.61 -29.35 0.55
CA VAL A 95 -18.20 -28.37 1.57
C VAL A 95 -19.18 -28.32 2.75
N TYR A 96 -20.47 -28.56 2.51
CA TYR A 96 -21.45 -28.65 3.60
C TYR A 96 -21.04 -29.73 4.64
N SER A 97 -20.71 -30.94 4.19
CA SER A 97 -20.28 -32.02 5.10
C SER A 97 -18.94 -31.69 5.77
N LEU A 98 -17.97 -31.07 5.07
CA LEU A 98 -16.69 -30.68 5.68
C LEU A 98 -16.89 -29.68 6.83
N ILE A 99 -17.86 -28.79 6.72
CA ILE A 99 -18.19 -27.83 7.77
C ILE A 99 -19.06 -28.47 8.85
N HIS A 100 -20.20 -29.03 8.45
CA HIS A 100 -21.25 -29.51 9.36
C HIS A 100 -20.84 -30.76 10.16
N ASP A 101 -20.16 -31.74 9.51
CA ASP A 101 -19.86 -33.04 10.10
C ASP A 101 -18.42 -33.15 10.61
N TYR A 102 -17.49 -32.42 10.00
CA TYR A 102 -16.04 -32.47 10.32
C TYR A 102 -15.50 -31.23 10.99
N HIS A 103 -16.29 -30.15 11.13
CA HIS A 103 -15.96 -28.90 11.83
C HIS A 103 -14.61 -28.30 11.44
N VAL A 104 -14.32 -28.25 10.11
CA VAL A 104 -13.06 -27.69 9.58
C VAL A 104 -12.85 -26.25 10.04
N GLY A 105 -11.59 -25.86 10.27
CA GLY A 105 -11.23 -24.55 10.79
C GLY A 105 -11.57 -23.40 9.85
N GLY A 106 -11.62 -23.67 8.55
CA GLY A 106 -12.01 -22.67 7.56
C GLY A 106 -11.96 -23.17 6.12
N VAL A 107 -12.32 -22.29 5.23
CA VAL A 107 -12.31 -22.48 3.78
C VAL A 107 -11.50 -21.39 3.10
N VAL A 108 -10.84 -21.71 1.98
CA VAL A 108 -10.13 -20.74 1.14
C VAL A 108 -10.84 -20.68 -0.22
N LEU A 109 -11.28 -19.49 -0.61
CA LEU A 109 -11.98 -19.27 -1.86
C LEU A 109 -10.99 -18.89 -2.97
N GLN A 110 -11.11 -19.57 -4.10
CA GLN A 110 -10.19 -19.44 -5.24
C GLN A 110 -10.94 -19.41 -6.56
N THR A 111 -10.48 -18.55 -7.48
CA THR A 111 -10.94 -18.48 -8.88
C THR A 111 -10.82 -19.84 -9.58
N ALA A 112 -9.69 -20.54 -9.34
CA ALA A 112 -9.43 -21.86 -9.91
C ALA A 112 -10.46 -22.94 -9.51
N ASN A 113 -11.24 -22.68 -8.46
CA ASN A 113 -12.27 -23.58 -7.93
C ASN A 113 -13.70 -23.12 -8.28
N ASP A 114 -13.85 -22.16 -9.19
CA ASP A 114 -15.15 -21.59 -9.56
C ASP A 114 -15.95 -21.03 -8.38
N ASN A 115 -15.26 -20.51 -7.35
CA ASN A 115 -15.94 -19.94 -6.19
C ASN A 115 -16.54 -18.56 -6.48
N PHE A 116 -16.15 -17.93 -7.58
CA PHE A 116 -16.62 -16.60 -7.97
C PHE A 116 -17.32 -16.67 -9.33
N VAL A 117 -18.31 -15.81 -9.54
CA VAL A 117 -19.01 -15.64 -10.82
C VAL A 117 -18.56 -14.37 -11.52
N SER A 118 -18.88 -14.22 -12.81
CA SER A 118 -18.52 -13.02 -13.58
C SER A 118 -19.36 -11.79 -13.15
N SER A 119 -18.83 -10.59 -13.46
CA SER A 119 -19.57 -9.34 -13.34
C SER A 119 -20.93 -9.40 -14.10
N PRO A 120 -22.03 -8.77 -13.60
CA PRO A 120 -22.06 -7.84 -12.46
C PRO A 120 -22.28 -8.51 -11.09
N ASP A 121 -22.48 -9.81 -11.03
CA ASP A 121 -22.94 -10.50 -9.82
C ASP A 121 -21.80 -11.00 -8.93
N THR A 122 -20.54 -10.70 -9.25
CA THR A 122 -19.36 -11.19 -8.53
C THR A 122 -19.43 -10.91 -7.03
N ILE A 123 -19.66 -9.66 -6.65
CA ILE A 123 -19.69 -9.21 -5.25
C ILE A 123 -20.87 -9.81 -4.48
N SER A 124 -22.09 -9.74 -5.04
CA SER A 124 -23.28 -10.27 -4.39
C SER A 124 -23.23 -11.79 -4.24
N SER A 125 -22.70 -12.50 -5.22
CA SER A 125 -22.53 -13.96 -5.17
C SER A 125 -21.47 -14.38 -4.15
N ALA A 126 -20.33 -13.67 -4.09
CA ALA A 126 -19.27 -13.90 -3.10
C ALA A 126 -19.81 -13.72 -1.67
N TYR A 127 -20.51 -12.61 -1.41
CA TYR A 127 -21.15 -12.35 -0.11
C TYR A 127 -22.15 -13.46 0.26
N GLN A 128 -23.00 -13.88 -0.69
CA GLN A 128 -23.97 -14.95 -0.46
C GLN A 128 -23.30 -16.28 -0.12
N LEU A 129 -22.24 -16.64 -0.86
CA LEU A 129 -21.47 -17.86 -0.59
C LEU A 129 -20.86 -17.81 0.81
N ILE A 130 -20.16 -16.73 1.19
CA ILE A 130 -19.55 -16.58 2.51
C ILE A 130 -20.61 -16.66 3.62
N SER A 131 -21.75 -15.98 3.41
CA SER A 131 -22.86 -16.04 4.35
C SER A 131 -23.43 -17.47 4.50
N GLN A 132 -23.52 -18.23 3.41
CA GLN A 132 -23.95 -19.64 3.44
C GLN A 132 -22.98 -20.50 4.25
N LEU A 133 -21.67 -20.36 4.00
CA LEU A 133 -20.62 -21.11 4.70
C LEU A 133 -20.68 -20.89 6.22
N GLN A 134 -20.77 -19.63 6.68
CA GLN A 134 -20.91 -19.31 8.11
C GLN A 134 -22.20 -19.86 8.73
N ASN A 135 -23.31 -19.81 7.96
CA ASN A 135 -24.58 -20.35 8.43
C ASN A 135 -24.59 -21.89 8.56
N ILE A 136 -23.81 -22.64 7.76
CA ILE A 136 -23.70 -24.09 7.90
C ILE A 136 -23.13 -24.45 9.27
N GLU A 137 -22.02 -23.82 9.67
CA GLU A 137 -21.40 -24.03 10.99
C GLU A 137 -22.34 -23.63 12.14
N TYR A 138 -23.05 -22.49 11.98
CA TYR A 138 -24.04 -22.08 12.96
C TYR A 138 -25.17 -23.11 13.09
N GLN A 139 -25.69 -23.65 11.98
CA GLN A 139 -26.72 -24.70 11.99
C GLN A 139 -26.23 -26.00 12.61
N ALA A 140 -24.98 -26.40 12.33
CA ALA A 140 -24.37 -27.56 12.96
C ALA A 140 -24.39 -27.45 14.49
N SER A 141 -24.07 -26.27 15.02
CA SER A 141 -24.10 -26.01 16.46
C SER A 141 -25.51 -26.00 17.09
N GLN A 142 -26.55 -25.77 16.30
CA GLN A 142 -27.93 -25.76 16.75
C GLN A 142 -28.63 -27.13 16.59
N SER A 143 -28.03 -28.04 15.82
CA SER A 143 -28.61 -29.36 15.55
C SER A 143 -28.59 -30.21 16.81
N GLN A 144 -29.77 -30.53 17.38
CA GLN A 144 -29.87 -31.53 18.40
C GLN A 144 -29.57 -32.91 17.77
N PRO A 145 -28.80 -33.79 18.46
CA PRO A 145 -28.60 -35.13 17.97
C PRO A 145 -29.96 -35.79 17.77
N ALA A 146 -30.21 -36.26 16.56
CA ALA A 146 -31.46 -36.93 16.23
C ALA A 146 -31.67 -38.09 17.21
N SER A 147 -32.64 -37.97 18.11
CA SER A 147 -33.09 -39.09 18.88
C SER A 147 -33.63 -40.09 17.86
N SER A 148 -32.89 -41.19 17.62
CA SER A 148 -33.38 -42.31 16.82
C SER A 148 -34.63 -42.88 17.52
N GLY A 149 -35.77 -42.32 17.17
CA GLY A 149 -37.05 -42.81 17.54
C GLY A 149 -37.24 -44.21 16.96
N THR A 150 -36.92 -45.19 17.73
CA THR A 150 -37.27 -46.58 17.39
C THR A 150 -38.81 -46.68 17.43
N ALA A 151 -39.41 -46.76 16.26
CA ALA A 151 -40.81 -47.17 16.15
C ALA A 151 -40.97 -48.52 16.79
N ALA A 152 -41.69 -48.60 17.90
CA ALA A 152 -41.99 -49.81 18.59
C ALA A 152 -42.87 -50.72 17.69
N PRO A 153 -42.49 -51.95 17.42
CA PRO A 153 -43.41 -52.93 16.88
C PRO A 153 -44.28 -53.50 18.03
N ASN A 154 -45.57 -53.34 17.93
CA ASN A 154 -46.54 -54.12 18.76
C ASN A 154 -46.33 -55.64 18.61
N GLY A 155 -45.80 -56.25 19.63
CA GLY A 155 -45.64 -57.73 19.69
C GLY A 155 -45.57 -58.18 21.13
N THR A 156 -46.60 -58.86 21.60
CA THR A 156 -46.79 -59.65 22.85
C THR A 156 -45.77 -60.78 22.90
N GLY A 157 -44.94 -60.84 23.96
CA GLY A 157 -44.09 -62.04 24.23
C GLY A 157 -43.20 -61.84 25.46
N THR A 158 -43.46 -62.63 26.46
CA THR A 158 -42.89 -62.99 27.78
C THR A 158 -41.43 -62.69 28.11
N PRO A 159 -41.06 -62.39 29.36
CA PRO A 159 -39.78 -61.85 29.83
C PRO A 159 -38.69 -62.88 30.01
N ALA A 160 -37.49 -62.67 29.55
CA ALA A 160 -36.29 -63.32 30.08
C ALA A 160 -35.05 -62.46 29.86
N SER A 161 -34.24 -62.45 30.90
CA SER A 161 -32.84 -61.94 31.02
C SER A 161 -32.55 -60.44 30.98
N THR A 162 -32.04 -60.03 32.09
CA THR A 162 -31.37 -58.72 32.39
C THR A 162 -30.09 -58.61 31.55
N GLU A 163 -30.17 -57.91 30.42
CA GLU A 163 -29.00 -57.33 29.77
C GLU A 163 -28.85 -55.87 30.22
N THR A 164 -27.69 -55.55 30.74
CA THR A 164 -27.25 -54.23 31.07
C THR A 164 -27.30 -53.39 29.77
N VAL A 165 -28.25 -52.47 29.68
CA VAL A 165 -28.28 -51.44 28.62
C VAL A 165 -27.09 -50.57 28.86
N GLU A 166 -26.06 -50.70 28.01
CA GLU A 166 -25.03 -49.67 27.87
C GLU A 166 -25.75 -48.40 27.42
N VAL A 167 -25.77 -47.40 28.29
CA VAL A 167 -26.25 -46.06 27.92
C VAL A 167 -25.22 -45.50 26.96
N LEU A 168 -25.55 -45.51 25.66
CA LEU A 168 -24.78 -44.74 24.67
C LEU A 168 -24.67 -43.33 25.16
N PRO A 169 -23.46 -42.71 25.12
CA PRO A 169 -23.28 -41.35 25.54
C PRO A 169 -24.20 -40.44 24.69
N THR A 170 -24.99 -39.62 25.37
CA THR A 170 -25.82 -38.60 24.75
C THR A 170 -24.90 -37.70 23.93
N ALA A 171 -25.06 -37.63 22.61
CA ALA A 171 -24.29 -36.78 21.74
C ALA A 171 -24.40 -35.34 22.24
N VAL A 172 -23.28 -34.70 22.52
CA VAL A 172 -23.21 -33.30 22.95
C VAL A 172 -23.39 -32.44 21.72
N PRO A 173 -24.22 -31.36 21.74
CA PRO A 173 -24.30 -30.45 20.61
C PRO A 173 -22.91 -29.85 20.30
N ALA A 174 -22.59 -29.68 19.00
CA ALA A 174 -21.36 -29.08 18.57
C ALA A 174 -21.25 -27.60 19.06
N ASN A 175 -20.04 -27.15 19.31
CA ASN A 175 -19.82 -25.75 19.68
C ASN A 175 -19.85 -24.87 18.42
N TYR A 176 -20.46 -23.69 18.49
CA TYR A 176 -20.35 -22.73 17.40
C TYR A 176 -18.96 -22.09 17.39
N ILE A 177 -18.20 -22.31 16.33
CA ILE A 177 -16.86 -21.76 16.11
C ILE A 177 -16.83 -21.18 14.68
N PRO A 178 -16.97 -19.86 14.52
CA PRO A 178 -17.01 -19.25 13.18
C PRO A 178 -15.84 -19.67 12.29
N LEU A 179 -16.11 -19.88 11.00
CA LEU A 179 -15.10 -20.31 10.05
C LEU A 179 -14.10 -19.20 9.72
N PHE A 180 -12.84 -19.55 9.52
CA PHE A 180 -12.00 -18.73 8.68
C PHE A 180 -12.48 -18.83 7.23
N VAL A 181 -12.69 -17.68 6.58
CA VAL A 181 -12.93 -17.59 5.13
C VAL A 181 -11.77 -16.81 4.53
N GLY A 182 -10.87 -17.55 3.89
CA GLY A 182 -9.58 -17.05 3.42
C GLY A 182 -9.58 -16.64 1.95
N ILE A 183 -8.78 -15.63 1.64
CA ILE A 183 -8.52 -15.15 0.29
C ILE A 183 -7.08 -14.63 0.15
N SER A 184 -6.52 -14.72 -1.05
CA SER A 184 -5.35 -13.95 -1.51
C SER A 184 -5.82 -12.90 -2.49
N GLN A 185 -5.58 -11.63 -2.21
CA GLN A 185 -6.01 -10.50 -3.04
C GLN A 185 -4.94 -9.40 -2.98
N PRO A 186 -3.73 -9.65 -3.54
CA PRO A 186 -2.60 -8.73 -3.42
C PRO A 186 -2.77 -7.43 -4.22
N GLY A 187 -3.58 -7.45 -5.27
CA GLY A 187 -3.84 -6.32 -6.17
C GLY A 187 -3.55 -6.63 -7.63
N ASP A 188 -3.90 -5.70 -8.49
CA ASP A 188 -3.69 -5.69 -9.96
C ASP A 188 -4.50 -6.73 -10.75
N GLY A 189 -5.48 -7.39 -10.13
CA GLY A 189 -6.35 -8.36 -10.81
C GLY A 189 -5.64 -9.69 -11.11
N SER A 190 -6.01 -10.36 -12.20
CA SER A 190 -5.40 -11.63 -12.61
C SER A 190 -3.89 -11.46 -12.94
N PRO A 191 -3.02 -12.44 -12.61
CA PRO A 191 -3.35 -13.78 -12.11
C PRO A 191 -3.43 -13.90 -10.58
N ASP A 192 -3.01 -12.87 -9.83
CA ASP A 192 -2.75 -12.99 -8.40
C ASP A 192 -4.00 -12.78 -7.56
N ASP A 193 -4.90 -11.89 -7.98
CA ASP A 193 -6.19 -11.67 -7.31
C ASP A 193 -7.17 -12.83 -7.57
N GLN A 194 -8.10 -13.03 -6.63
CA GLN A 194 -9.18 -13.99 -6.78
C GLN A 194 -10.49 -13.32 -7.24
N ILE A 195 -10.70 -12.07 -6.93
CA ILE A 195 -11.84 -11.26 -7.38
C ILE A 195 -11.34 -10.19 -8.33
N PHE A 196 -11.71 -10.29 -9.62
CA PHE A 196 -11.20 -9.38 -10.66
C PHE A 196 -12.06 -8.13 -10.84
N ASN A 197 -13.32 -8.15 -10.37
CA ASN A 197 -14.26 -7.09 -10.63
C ASN A 197 -15.13 -6.79 -9.40
N GLY A 198 -15.46 -5.51 -9.22
CA GLY A 198 -16.40 -5.06 -8.19
C GLY A 198 -15.76 -4.55 -6.91
N LEU A 199 -14.49 -4.88 -6.66
CA LEU A 199 -13.67 -4.24 -5.64
C LEU A 199 -12.88 -3.06 -6.24
N THR A 200 -12.34 -2.19 -5.38
CA THR A 200 -11.38 -1.16 -5.81
C THR A 200 -10.18 -1.84 -6.48
N PRO A 201 -9.81 -1.46 -7.71
CA PRO A 201 -8.66 -2.03 -8.40
C PRO A 201 -7.37 -1.55 -7.72
N LEU A 202 -6.90 -2.29 -6.73
CA LEU A 202 -5.68 -1.97 -5.99
C LEU A 202 -4.44 -2.26 -6.84
N PRO A 203 -3.32 -1.56 -6.61
CA PRO A 203 -2.08 -1.77 -7.36
C PRO A 203 -1.31 -2.98 -6.85
N ASP A 204 -0.35 -3.48 -7.65
CA ASP A 204 0.67 -4.40 -7.17
C ASP A 204 1.55 -3.78 -6.07
N LEU A 205 2.14 -4.63 -5.23
CA LEU A 205 2.98 -4.22 -4.10
C LEU A 205 4.21 -3.41 -4.53
N MET A 206 4.79 -3.71 -5.70
CA MET A 206 5.95 -2.97 -6.22
C MET A 206 5.59 -1.53 -6.60
N ALA A 207 4.35 -1.25 -6.99
CA ALA A 207 3.88 0.12 -7.17
C ALA A 207 3.93 0.90 -5.85
N LEU A 208 3.53 0.26 -4.74
CA LEU A 208 3.65 0.86 -3.41
C LEU A 208 5.13 1.08 -3.06
N GLY A 209 5.99 0.09 -3.28
CA GLY A 209 7.43 0.23 -3.07
C GLY A 209 8.04 1.40 -3.83
N ALA A 210 7.64 1.62 -5.08
CA ALA A 210 8.12 2.71 -5.92
C ALA A 210 7.67 4.11 -5.46
N THR A 211 6.70 4.20 -4.55
CA THR A 211 6.33 5.48 -3.90
C THR A 211 7.26 5.86 -2.75
N TRP A 212 7.95 4.89 -2.15
CA TRP A 212 8.76 5.06 -0.94
C TRP A 212 7.97 5.70 0.23
N ASP A 213 6.64 5.58 0.21
CA ASP A 213 5.74 6.20 1.20
C ASP A 213 4.92 5.13 1.95
N PRO A 214 5.32 4.73 3.17
CA PRO A 214 4.57 3.79 3.98
C PRO A 214 3.13 4.24 4.28
N ALA A 215 2.87 5.56 4.31
CA ALA A 215 1.51 6.05 4.55
C ALA A 215 0.55 5.75 3.39
N LEU A 216 1.05 5.66 2.16
CA LEU A 216 0.25 5.17 1.02
C LEU A 216 0.01 3.67 1.10
N SER A 217 1.02 2.91 1.53
CA SER A 217 0.88 1.46 1.78
C SER A 217 -0.21 1.19 2.83
N GLU A 218 -0.23 1.95 3.94
CA GLU A 218 -1.27 1.87 4.96
C GLU A 218 -2.67 2.18 4.39
N LYS A 219 -2.80 3.24 3.59
CA LYS A 219 -4.09 3.60 2.96
C LYS A 219 -4.62 2.51 2.03
N VAL A 220 -3.75 1.89 1.22
CA VAL A 220 -4.13 0.79 0.32
C VAL A 220 -4.52 -0.43 1.14
N GLY A 221 -3.76 -0.79 2.17
CA GLY A 221 -4.12 -1.84 3.12
C GLY A 221 -5.47 -1.59 3.80
N ALA A 222 -5.77 -0.33 4.17
CA ALA A 222 -7.05 0.03 4.77
C ALA A 222 -8.24 -0.17 3.81
N VAL A 223 -8.08 0.16 2.53
CA VAL A 223 -9.11 -0.12 1.51
C VAL A 223 -9.29 -1.62 1.34
N ALA A 224 -8.20 -2.40 1.22
CA ALA A 224 -8.27 -3.86 1.12
C ALA A 224 -8.97 -4.48 2.33
N GLY A 225 -8.57 -4.08 3.55
CA GLY A 225 -9.16 -4.53 4.80
C GLY A 225 -10.65 -4.23 4.90
N GLN A 226 -11.05 -3.01 4.57
CA GLN A 226 -12.45 -2.59 4.58
C GLN A 226 -13.30 -3.38 3.57
N GLU A 227 -12.82 -3.53 2.34
CA GLU A 227 -13.60 -4.16 1.27
C GLU A 227 -13.70 -5.67 1.46
N LEU A 228 -12.61 -6.35 1.83
CA LEU A 228 -12.61 -7.79 2.08
C LEU A 228 -13.45 -8.16 3.31
N SER A 229 -13.29 -7.45 4.42
CA SER A 229 -14.12 -7.69 5.61
C SER A 229 -15.59 -7.34 5.37
N GLY A 230 -15.88 -6.31 4.55
CA GLY A 230 -17.23 -5.96 4.11
C GLY A 230 -17.92 -7.07 3.32
N LEU A 231 -17.16 -7.90 2.59
CA LEU A 231 -17.65 -9.12 1.93
C LEU A 231 -17.82 -10.31 2.90
N GLY A 232 -17.18 -10.26 4.06
CA GLY A 232 -17.17 -11.35 5.04
C GLY A 232 -15.92 -12.22 5.02
N PHE A 233 -14.88 -11.86 4.23
CA PHE A 233 -13.56 -12.46 4.40
C PHE A 233 -12.96 -12.04 5.74
N ASN A 234 -12.27 -12.96 6.38
CA ASN A 234 -11.70 -12.76 7.71
C ASN A 234 -10.33 -13.41 7.89
N LEU A 235 -9.77 -13.96 6.79
CA LEU A 235 -8.41 -14.46 6.72
C LEU A 235 -7.78 -14.00 5.40
N TYR A 236 -6.67 -13.27 5.49
CA TYR A 236 -5.97 -12.72 4.33
C TYR A 236 -4.58 -13.33 4.20
N PHE A 237 -4.26 -13.91 3.03
CA PHE A 237 -2.92 -14.41 2.71
C PHE A 237 -2.10 -13.32 2.03
N GLY A 238 -1.24 -12.70 2.79
CA GLY A 238 -0.44 -11.56 2.39
C GLY A 238 -0.26 -10.54 3.52
N PRO A 239 0.43 -9.43 3.26
CA PRO A 239 1.18 -9.15 2.04
C PRO A 239 2.42 -10.02 1.90
N SER A 240 2.99 -10.10 0.67
CA SER A 240 4.31 -10.68 0.46
C SER A 240 5.39 -9.78 1.06
N LEU A 241 6.23 -10.36 1.91
CA LEU A 241 7.40 -9.69 2.49
C LEU A 241 8.72 -10.20 1.87
N ASP A 242 8.63 -10.73 0.67
CA ASP A 242 9.78 -11.21 -0.08
C ASP A 242 10.67 -10.04 -0.52
N VAL A 243 11.99 -10.22 -0.39
CA VAL A 243 13.00 -9.20 -0.75
C VAL A 243 13.63 -9.54 -2.09
N LEU A 244 13.44 -8.70 -3.09
CA LEU A 244 14.04 -8.83 -4.43
C LEU A 244 15.41 -8.15 -4.50
N GLU A 245 16.38 -8.60 -3.67
CA GLU A 245 17.72 -8.03 -3.59
C GLU A 245 18.44 -8.01 -4.96
N THR A 246 18.36 -9.13 -5.68
CA THR A 246 18.93 -9.26 -7.02
C THR A 246 17.88 -9.87 -7.95
N PRO A 247 17.00 -9.06 -8.54
CA PRO A 247 16.03 -9.59 -9.49
C PRO A 247 16.76 -10.11 -10.73
N GLU A 248 16.66 -11.42 -10.95
CA GLU A 248 17.29 -12.07 -12.10
C GLU A 248 16.31 -12.10 -13.27
N SER A 249 16.73 -11.50 -14.37
CA SER A 249 15.98 -11.52 -15.63
C SER A 249 15.90 -12.89 -16.29
N THR A 250 16.75 -13.87 -15.90
CA THR A 250 16.90 -15.13 -16.62
C THR A 250 16.28 -16.35 -15.95
N LEU A 251 16.06 -16.36 -14.65
CA LEU A 251 15.55 -17.52 -13.91
C LEU A 251 14.23 -17.25 -13.18
N GLY A 252 13.82 -16.01 -13.10
CA GLY A 252 12.59 -15.55 -12.46
C GLY A 252 12.20 -16.32 -11.20
N ASN A 253 12.15 -15.69 -10.05
CA ASN A 253 11.59 -16.29 -8.84
C ASN A 253 10.04 -16.34 -8.91
N GLY A 254 9.46 -15.83 -9.99
CA GLY A 254 8.01 -15.81 -10.25
C GLY A 254 7.27 -14.77 -9.41
N LEU A 255 7.97 -13.76 -8.85
CA LEU A 255 7.32 -12.72 -8.04
C LEU A 255 6.89 -11.50 -8.86
N GLY A 256 7.55 -11.23 -10.00
CA GLY A 256 7.20 -10.07 -10.83
C GLY A 256 7.13 -8.78 -10.01
N ALA A 257 5.99 -8.11 -10.03
CA ALA A 257 5.70 -6.91 -9.26
C ALA A 257 5.02 -7.20 -7.89
N SER A 258 4.80 -8.47 -7.52
CA SER A 258 4.07 -8.87 -6.30
C SER A 258 4.93 -8.81 -5.02
N ALA A 259 5.99 -8.03 -5.00
CA ALA A 259 6.81 -7.73 -3.82
C ALA A 259 7.08 -6.22 -3.75
N PHE A 260 7.19 -5.66 -2.54
CA PHE A 260 7.41 -4.21 -2.37
C PHE A 260 8.73 -3.72 -3.00
N GLY A 261 9.80 -4.55 -2.96
CA GLY A 261 11.09 -4.15 -3.52
C GLY A 261 12.24 -5.05 -3.10
N GLY A 262 13.47 -4.53 -3.21
CA GLY A 262 14.71 -5.24 -2.96
C GLY A 262 15.49 -4.79 -1.72
N ASP A 263 15.05 -3.75 -1.02
CA ASP A 263 15.66 -3.31 0.24
C ASP A 263 14.89 -3.89 1.44
N PRO A 264 15.56 -4.68 2.32
CA PRO A 264 14.89 -5.37 3.43
C PRO A 264 14.19 -4.43 4.42
N TYR A 265 14.77 -3.26 4.69
CA TYR A 265 14.18 -2.27 5.59
C TYR A 265 12.89 -1.71 4.99
N TRP A 266 12.93 -1.29 3.73
CA TRP A 266 11.77 -0.70 3.06
C TRP A 266 10.66 -1.72 2.82
N VAL A 267 10.99 -2.98 2.49
CA VAL A 267 9.99 -4.07 2.43
C VAL A 267 9.32 -4.25 3.79
N GLY A 268 10.09 -4.22 4.89
CA GLY A 268 9.55 -4.31 6.24
C GLY A 268 8.67 -3.12 6.62
N ALA A 269 9.08 -1.90 6.30
CA ALA A 269 8.34 -0.66 6.58
C ALA A 269 7.02 -0.60 5.80
N MET A 270 7.06 -0.88 4.49
CA MET A 270 5.87 -0.95 3.64
C MET A 270 4.92 -2.06 4.07
N GLY A 271 5.46 -3.24 4.38
CA GLY A 271 4.68 -4.40 4.83
C GLY A 271 3.98 -4.15 6.17
N SER A 272 4.69 -3.57 7.15
CA SER A 272 4.11 -3.21 8.45
C SER A 272 3.00 -2.16 8.31
N ALA A 273 3.19 -1.16 7.44
CA ALA A 273 2.18 -0.15 7.14
C ALA A 273 0.95 -0.77 6.43
N TYR A 274 1.17 -1.66 5.46
CA TYR A 274 0.08 -2.36 4.78
C TYR A 274 -0.76 -3.21 5.75
N ILE A 275 -0.09 -3.96 6.67
CA ILE A 275 -0.74 -4.76 7.72
C ILE A 275 -1.52 -3.85 8.68
N THR A 276 -0.94 -2.72 9.08
CA THR A 276 -1.65 -1.69 9.87
C THR A 276 -2.93 -1.25 9.18
N GLY A 277 -2.84 -1.00 7.86
CA GLY A 277 -4.00 -0.67 7.04
C GLY A 277 -5.06 -1.77 7.02
N LEU A 278 -4.66 -3.03 6.79
CA LEU A 278 -5.58 -4.18 6.79
C LEU A 278 -6.37 -4.29 8.11
N HIS A 279 -5.68 -4.19 9.26
CA HIS A 279 -6.32 -4.25 10.58
C HIS A 279 -7.23 -3.06 10.83
N THR A 280 -6.74 -1.85 10.59
CA THR A 280 -7.54 -0.62 10.84
C THR A 280 -8.73 -0.51 9.89
N GLY A 281 -8.56 -0.83 8.61
CA GLY A 281 -9.63 -0.81 7.61
C GLY A 281 -10.72 -1.85 7.86
N SER A 282 -10.34 -3.03 8.35
CA SER A 282 -11.28 -4.09 8.72
C SER A 282 -11.86 -3.93 10.13
N ASN A 283 -11.43 -2.93 10.92
CA ASN A 283 -11.72 -2.84 12.37
C ASN A 283 -11.33 -4.12 13.12
N ASP A 284 -10.15 -4.66 12.84
CA ASP A 284 -9.60 -5.91 13.38
C ASP A 284 -10.44 -7.18 13.05
N HIS A 285 -11.35 -7.12 12.06
CA HIS A 285 -12.12 -8.28 11.60
C HIS A 285 -11.39 -9.13 10.54
N LEU A 286 -10.12 -8.89 10.27
CA LEU A 286 -9.32 -9.63 9.30
C LEU A 286 -8.04 -10.16 9.95
N THR A 287 -7.89 -11.48 10.00
CA THR A 287 -6.64 -12.15 10.41
C THR A 287 -5.64 -12.09 9.27
N VAL A 288 -4.45 -11.52 9.48
CA VAL A 288 -3.43 -11.28 8.44
C VAL A 288 -2.30 -12.30 8.53
N ILE A 289 -2.07 -13.04 7.45
CA ILE A 289 -1.05 -14.08 7.32
C ILE A 289 0.03 -13.61 6.34
N ALA A 290 1.08 -12.99 6.84
CA ALA A 290 2.17 -12.48 6.00
C ALA A 290 2.90 -13.61 5.26
N SER A 291 3.17 -13.43 3.97
CA SER A 291 3.75 -14.42 3.06
C SER A 291 5.07 -13.92 2.45
N HIS A 292 5.95 -14.73 1.98
CA HIS A 292 6.05 -16.20 2.01
C HIS A 292 7.20 -16.61 2.95
N PHE A 293 6.87 -16.75 4.22
CA PHE A 293 7.87 -17.01 5.27
C PHE A 293 8.67 -18.30 4.98
N PRO A 294 9.99 -18.31 5.19
CA PRO A 294 10.89 -17.27 5.70
C PRO A 294 11.46 -16.30 4.64
N GLY A 295 10.85 -16.17 3.48
CA GLY A 295 11.19 -15.31 2.36
C GLY A 295 11.71 -16.09 1.15
N ARG A 296 11.13 -15.86 -0.04
CA ARG A 296 11.54 -16.56 -1.27
C ARG A 296 12.13 -15.63 -2.35
N GLY A 297 12.35 -14.36 -2.01
CA GLY A 297 12.80 -13.37 -3.00
C GLY A 297 14.10 -13.72 -3.71
N SER A 298 15.04 -14.42 -3.01
CA SER A 298 16.30 -14.92 -3.58
C SER A 298 16.26 -16.42 -3.93
N ALA A 299 15.07 -17.00 -4.17
CA ALA A 299 14.92 -18.39 -4.57
C ALA A 299 15.49 -18.65 -5.95
N ASP A 300 16.15 -19.81 -6.13
CA ASP A 300 16.84 -20.18 -7.38
C ASP A 300 15.90 -20.61 -8.52
N ARG A 301 14.59 -20.60 -8.28
CA ARG A 301 13.54 -20.96 -9.27
C ARG A 301 12.14 -20.55 -8.79
N PRO A 302 11.16 -20.41 -9.71
CA PRO A 302 9.79 -20.09 -9.34
C PRO A 302 9.11 -21.26 -8.60
N ALA A 303 8.01 -20.92 -7.90
CA ALA A 303 7.12 -21.92 -7.32
C ALA A 303 6.44 -22.78 -8.41
N GLY A 304 6.04 -24.00 -8.07
CA GLY A 304 5.32 -24.91 -8.99
C GLY A 304 6.16 -26.02 -9.62
N GLY A 305 7.49 -25.95 -9.46
CA GLY A 305 8.41 -27.02 -9.89
C GLY A 305 8.96 -27.83 -8.72
N GLU A 306 10.24 -28.19 -8.79
CA GLU A 306 10.98 -28.73 -7.65
C GLU A 306 11.11 -27.66 -6.55
N PRO A 307 11.20 -28.07 -5.25
CA PRO A 307 11.39 -27.10 -4.18
C PRO A 307 12.58 -26.17 -4.44
N ALA A 308 12.31 -24.88 -4.45
CA ALA A 308 13.31 -23.83 -4.64
C ALA A 308 14.30 -23.79 -3.45
N THR A 309 15.46 -23.17 -3.65
CA THR A 309 16.49 -23.05 -2.62
C THR A 309 17.01 -21.63 -2.55
N VAL A 310 17.02 -21.07 -1.34
CA VAL A 310 17.71 -19.83 -1.02
C VAL A 310 19.14 -20.17 -0.54
N ARG A 311 20.15 -19.75 -1.32
CA ARG A 311 21.55 -20.12 -1.13
C ARG A 311 22.34 -19.02 -0.44
N LYS A 312 21.94 -18.68 0.78
CA LYS A 312 22.59 -17.64 1.59
C LYS A 312 23.11 -18.20 2.91
N SER A 313 24.10 -17.51 3.48
CA SER A 313 24.56 -17.79 4.84
C SER A 313 23.49 -17.44 5.86
N LEU A 314 23.59 -17.97 7.09
CA LEU A 314 22.65 -17.66 8.17
C LEU A 314 22.59 -16.14 8.46
N GLU A 315 23.75 -15.47 8.44
CA GLU A 315 23.79 -14.03 8.71
C GLU A 315 23.14 -13.23 7.58
N SER A 316 23.39 -13.58 6.32
CA SER A 316 22.71 -12.93 5.18
C SER A 316 21.19 -13.16 5.20
N LEU A 317 20.75 -14.38 5.59
CA LEU A 317 19.32 -14.66 5.73
C LEU A 317 18.66 -13.78 6.79
N LYS A 318 19.33 -13.55 7.93
CA LYS A 318 18.80 -12.67 8.98
C LYS A 318 18.73 -11.21 8.55
N GLN A 319 19.69 -10.76 7.76
CA GLN A 319 19.79 -9.36 7.33
C GLN A 319 18.86 -9.05 6.14
N ILE A 320 18.51 -10.03 5.33
CA ILE A 320 17.80 -9.84 4.09
C ILE A 320 16.41 -10.47 4.16
N GLU A 321 16.32 -11.82 4.04
CA GLU A 321 15.03 -12.48 3.91
C GLU A 321 14.18 -12.40 5.17
N LEU A 322 14.77 -12.53 6.36
CA LEU A 322 14.06 -12.52 7.63
C LEU A 322 13.80 -11.10 8.19
N ALA A 323 14.55 -10.10 7.74
CA ALA A 323 14.45 -8.75 8.28
C ALA A 323 13.04 -8.15 8.18
N PRO A 324 12.32 -8.24 7.05
CA PRO A 324 10.95 -7.75 6.98
C PRO A 324 9.98 -8.47 7.93
N TYR A 325 10.22 -9.76 8.18
CA TYR A 325 9.37 -10.54 9.10
C TYR A 325 9.64 -10.17 10.56
N PHE A 326 10.84 -9.73 10.93
CA PHE A 326 11.08 -9.20 12.27
C PHE A 326 10.23 -7.96 12.53
N SER A 327 10.15 -7.03 11.57
CA SER A 327 9.41 -5.77 11.69
C SER A 327 7.88 -5.95 11.77
N VAL A 328 7.34 -7.09 11.36
CA VAL A 328 5.91 -7.42 11.47
C VAL A 328 5.61 -8.49 12.52
N THR A 329 6.58 -8.84 13.36
CA THR A 329 6.42 -9.80 14.45
C THR A 329 6.90 -9.20 15.78
N GLY A 330 7.94 -9.74 16.41
CA GLY A 330 8.39 -9.31 17.72
C GLY A 330 9.01 -7.91 17.78
N ASP A 331 9.51 -7.41 16.66
CA ASP A 331 10.07 -6.07 16.54
C ASP A 331 9.07 -5.05 15.96
N ALA A 332 7.79 -5.44 15.79
CA ALA A 332 6.74 -4.55 15.32
C ALA A 332 6.57 -3.35 16.27
N THR A 333 6.50 -2.15 15.69
CA THR A 333 6.40 -0.90 16.46
C THR A 333 5.01 -0.65 17.02
N THR A 334 3.98 -1.25 16.43
CA THR A 334 2.57 -1.13 16.85
C THR A 334 1.87 -2.48 16.82
N PRO A 335 0.87 -2.70 17.67
CA PRO A 335 0.05 -3.91 17.60
C PRO A 335 -0.65 -4.08 16.24
N ALA A 336 -1.14 -3.00 15.64
CA ALA A 336 -1.82 -3.04 14.35
C ALA A 336 -0.90 -3.41 13.18
N GLY A 337 0.41 -3.12 13.27
CA GLY A 337 1.41 -3.53 12.29
C GLY A 337 1.95 -4.94 12.47
N THR A 338 1.41 -5.70 13.46
CA THR A 338 1.86 -7.06 13.76
C THR A 338 1.02 -8.08 12.99
N ALA A 339 1.67 -8.96 12.23
CA ALA A 339 1.00 -10.06 11.54
C ALA A 339 0.46 -11.10 12.55
N ASP A 340 -0.76 -11.60 12.35
CA ASP A 340 -1.36 -12.65 13.18
C ASP A 340 -0.76 -14.02 12.91
N GLY A 341 -0.32 -14.25 11.69
CA GLY A 341 0.34 -15.48 11.27
C GLY A 341 1.35 -15.29 10.17
N LEU A 342 2.13 -16.34 9.91
CA LEU A 342 3.11 -16.42 8.84
C LEU A 342 2.82 -17.64 7.96
N LEU A 343 2.78 -17.44 6.63
CA LEU A 343 2.59 -18.51 5.63
C LEU A 343 3.92 -19.18 5.33
N VAL A 344 4.08 -20.45 5.73
CA VAL A 344 5.36 -21.17 5.65
C VAL A 344 5.52 -21.81 4.27
N SER A 345 6.36 -21.22 3.45
CA SER A 345 6.62 -21.64 2.07
C SER A 345 7.39 -22.96 1.94
N HIS A 346 7.17 -23.65 0.80
CA HIS A 346 7.82 -24.93 0.48
C HIS A 346 9.19 -24.76 -0.15
N ILE A 347 10.09 -24.06 0.56
CA ILE A 347 11.45 -23.73 0.09
C ILE A 347 12.52 -24.28 1.04
N ARG A 348 13.76 -24.39 0.53
CA ARG A 348 14.94 -24.83 1.27
C ARG A 348 15.85 -23.66 1.59
N TYR A 349 16.46 -23.69 2.76
CA TYR A 349 17.31 -22.62 3.27
C TYR A 349 18.70 -23.14 3.65
N GLN A 350 19.71 -22.86 2.83
CA GLN A 350 21.06 -23.36 3.06
C GLN A 350 21.61 -22.93 4.42
N GLY A 351 21.37 -21.71 4.87
CA GLY A 351 21.89 -21.20 6.14
C GLY A 351 21.38 -21.93 7.38
N PHE A 352 20.16 -22.53 7.32
CA PHE A 352 19.58 -23.32 8.41
C PHE A 352 19.76 -24.84 8.21
N GLN A 353 19.71 -25.31 6.97
CA GLN A 353 19.70 -26.75 6.63
C GLN A 353 21.07 -27.27 6.18
N GLY A 354 22.06 -26.40 6.02
CA GLY A 354 23.40 -26.77 5.60
C GLY A 354 23.47 -27.21 4.14
N ASN A 355 24.04 -28.38 3.87
CA ASN A 355 24.23 -28.87 2.50
C ASN A 355 22.90 -29.40 1.91
N ILE A 356 22.31 -28.64 1.01
CA ILE A 356 21.04 -28.97 0.35
C ILE A 356 21.22 -30.12 -0.65
N ARG A 357 20.38 -31.15 -0.52
CA ARG A 357 20.29 -32.30 -1.42
C ARG A 357 18.84 -32.42 -1.94
N SER A 358 18.60 -33.24 -2.96
CA SER A 358 17.27 -33.50 -3.49
C SER A 358 16.29 -34.02 -2.44
N ILE A 359 16.78 -34.76 -1.44
CA ILE A 359 16.01 -35.33 -0.32
C ILE A 359 15.88 -34.38 0.88
N THR A 360 16.56 -33.22 0.89
CA THR A 360 16.40 -32.23 1.96
C THR A 360 14.95 -31.69 1.90
N PRO A 361 14.17 -31.82 2.99
CA PRO A 361 12.79 -31.31 2.98
C PRO A 361 12.76 -29.78 2.91
N PRO A 362 11.73 -29.19 2.31
CA PRO A 362 11.44 -27.77 2.49
C PRO A 362 11.29 -27.42 3.98
N VAL A 363 11.54 -26.17 4.35
CA VAL A 363 11.44 -25.69 5.74
C VAL A 363 10.07 -25.96 6.35
N SER A 364 9.01 -25.88 5.56
CA SER A 364 7.63 -26.22 5.96
C SER A 364 7.43 -27.67 6.45
N PHE A 365 8.36 -28.58 6.15
CA PHE A 365 8.37 -29.97 6.58
C PHE A 365 9.59 -30.35 7.44
N ASP A 366 10.45 -29.37 7.76
CA ASP A 366 11.68 -29.58 8.54
C ASP A 366 11.54 -28.99 9.94
N SER A 367 11.17 -29.82 10.91
CA SER A 367 10.99 -29.38 12.30
C SER A 367 12.23 -28.80 12.93
N GLN A 368 13.44 -29.26 12.54
CA GLN A 368 14.70 -28.74 13.06
C GLN A 368 14.98 -27.35 12.51
N ALA A 369 14.86 -27.15 11.21
CA ALA A 369 15.07 -25.85 10.58
C ALA A 369 14.03 -24.82 11.06
N LEU A 370 12.74 -25.17 11.03
CA LEU A 370 11.67 -24.27 11.43
C LEU A 370 11.80 -23.87 12.91
N SER A 371 12.11 -24.83 13.80
CA SER A 371 12.28 -24.51 15.23
C SER A 371 13.51 -23.60 15.48
N GLN A 372 14.60 -23.75 14.73
CA GLN A 372 15.76 -22.85 14.81
C GLN A 372 15.40 -21.42 14.37
N ILE A 373 14.63 -21.27 13.31
CA ILE A 373 14.15 -19.97 12.86
C ILE A 373 13.24 -19.33 13.93
N LEU A 374 12.27 -20.08 14.43
CA LEU A 374 11.32 -19.62 15.44
C LEU A 374 11.94 -19.35 16.83
N ALA A 375 13.15 -19.86 17.08
CA ALA A 375 13.90 -19.55 18.29
C ALA A 375 14.60 -18.16 18.23
N LEU A 376 14.63 -17.49 17.10
CA LEU A 376 15.11 -16.11 17.01
C LEU A 376 14.23 -15.18 17.85
N PRO A 377 14.84 -14.19 18.57
CA PRO A 377 14.13 -13.42 19.59
C PRO A 377 12.80 -12.80 19.15
N ALA A 378 12.76 -12.18 17.98
CA ALA A 378 11.55 -11.57 17.44
C ALA A 378 10.42 -12.59 17.24
N PHE A 379 10.71 -13.74 16.61
CA PHE A 379 9.72 -14.79 16.41
C PHE A 379 9.33 -15.49 17.70
N ALA A 380 10.25 -15.72 18.63
CA ALA A 380 9.95 -16.37 19.90
C ALA A 380 8.99 -15.53 20.76
N SER A 381 9.19 -14.21 20.82
CA SER A 381 8.29 -13.30 21.54
C SER A 381 6.89 -13.28 20.90
N TRP A 382 6.82 -13.17 19.58
CA TRP A 382 5.59 -13.17 18.81
C TRP A 382 4.81 -14.50 18.93
N ARG A 383 5.52 -15.65 18.86
CA ARG A 383 4.90 -16.97 19.09
C ARG A 383 4.30 -17.09 20.48
N THR A 384 4.99 -16.57 21.49
CA THR A 384 4.49 -16.56 22.88
C THR A 384 3.24 -15.69 23.02
N ALA A 385 3.14 -14.59 22.26
CA ALA A 385 1.96 -13.74 22.19
C ALA A 385 0.79 -14.35 21.39
N GLY A 386 0.96 -15.54 20.82
CA GLY A 386 -0.09 -16.26 20.09
C GLY A 386 0.02 -16.22 18.57
N GLY A 387 1.15 -15.79 18.04
CA GLY A 387 1.41 -15.78 16.58
C GLY A 387 1.28 -17.18 15.98
N MET A 388 0.68 -17.31 14.81
CA MET A 388 0.26 -18.57 14.19
C MET A 388 1.15 -18.92 12.99
N MET A 389 1.50 -20.21 12.84
CA MET A 389 2.15 -20.71 11.63
C MET A 389 1.12 -21.38 10.73
N VAL A 390 1.01 -20.95 9.49
CA VAL A 390 0.09 -21.53 8.50
C VAL A 390 0.92 -22.19 7.40
N SER A 391 0.62 -23.44 7.05
CA SER A 391 1.30 -24.05 5.92
C SER A 391 0.87 -23.37 4.61
N ASP A 392 1.79 -23.22 3.68
CA ASP A 392 1.45 -22.97 2.28
C ASP A 392 0.68 -24.17 1.71
N ASP A 393 0.16 -24.07 0.47
CA ASP A 393 -0.69 -25.08 -0.17
C ASP A 393 -0.04 -26.46 -0.23
N LEU A 394 -0.52 -27.38 0.63
CA LEU A 394 -0.05 -28.77 0.70
C LEU A 394 -0.42 -29.57 -0.56
N GLY A 395 -1.39 -29.11 -1.36
CA GLY A 395 -1.76 -29.68 -2.65
C GLY A 395 -0.89 -29.21 -3.81
N SER A 396 0.02 -28.27 -3.58
CA SER A 396 0.84 -27.65 -4.62
C SER A 396 1.68 -28.66 -5.42
N PRO A 397 1.96 -28.37 -6.71
CA PRO A 397 2.85 -29.21 -7.53
C PRO A 397 4.24 -29.42 -6.91
N THR A 398 4.76 -28.43 -6.19
CA THR A 398 6.05 -28.49 -5.49
C THR A 398 6.08 -29.58 -4.41
N VAL A 399 5.03 -29.61 -3.58
CA VAL A 399 4.87 -30.64 -2.52
C VAL A 399 4.72 -32.01 -3.14
N ARG A 400 3.87 -32.16 -4.14
CA ARG A 400 3.68 -33.41 -4.87
C ARG A 400 4.98 -33.94 -5.44
N ARG A 401 5.76 -33.07 -6.09
CA ARG A 401 7.05 -33.43 -6.70
C ARG A 401 8.10 -33.86 -5.68
N PHE A 402 8.07 -33.23 -4.49
CA PHE A 402 8.98 -33.60 -3.40
C PHE A 402 8.63 -34.97 -2.79
N TYR A 403 7.35 -35.23 -2.47
CA TYR A 403 6.93 -36.46 -1.82
C TYR A 403 6.75 -37.65 -2.77
N ASP A 404 6.43 -37.37 -4.02
CA ASP A 404 6.19 -38.39 -5.06
C ASP A 404 6.78 -37.98 -6.41
N PRO A 405 8.12 -37.97 -6.53
CA PRO A 405 8.78 -37.58 -7.79
C PRO A 405 8.48 -38.53 -8.94
N ALA A 406 8.01 -39.76 -8.66
CA ALA A 406 7.61 -40.77 -9.66
C ALA A 406 6.15 -40.66 -10.08
N GLY A 407 5.31 -39.90 -9.36
CA GLY A 407 3.89 -39.77 -9.64
C GLY A 407 3.02 -40.98 -9.33
N THR A 408 3.45 -41.83 -8.40
CA THR A 408 2.81 -43.16 -8.16
C THR A 408 2.21 -43.35 -6.75
N SER A 409 2.66 -42.61 -5.75
CA SER A 409 2.29 -42.89 -4.34
C SER A 409 2.28 -41.67 -3.45
N PHE A 410 1.53 -40.64 -3.82
CA PHE A 410 1.33 -39.46 -3.00
C PHE A 410 0.28 -39.69 -1.91
N LEU A 411 0.67 -39.66 -0.62
CA LEU A 411 -0.20 -39.89 0.51
C LEU A 411 -0.42 -38.61 1.31
N ALA A 412 -1.49 -37.86 1.03
CA ALA A 412 -1.82 -36.57 1.59
C ALA A 412 -1.82 -36.53 3.13
N ARG A 413 -2.36 -37.57 3.80
CA ARG A 413 -2.37 -37.66 5.26
C ARG A 413 -0.97 -37.67 5.88
N LEU A 414 0.03 -38.22 5.19
CA LEU A 414 1.42 -38.19 5.65
C LEU A 414 2.06 -36.85 5.43
N VAL A 415 1.77 -36.19 4.30
CA VAL A 415 2.19 -34.82 4.00
C VAL A 415 1.65 -33.86 5.06
N ALA A 416 0.35 -33.89 5.33
CA ALA A 416 -0.27 -33.05 6.35
C ALA A 416 0.31 -33.32 7.76
N ARG A 417 0.55 -34.60 8.12
CA ARG A 417 1.21 -34.94 9.38
C ARG A 417 2.61 -34.34 9.47
N ASP A 418 3.41 -34.46 8.43
CA ASP A 418 4.78 -33.98 8.43
C ASP A 418 4.84 -32.44 8.52
N ALA A 419 3.95 -31.73 7.80
CA ALA A 419 3.77 -30.30 7.95
C ALA A 419 3.36 -29.90 9.37
N PHE A 420 2.40 -30.59 9.97
CA PHE A 420 1.95 -30.35 11.34
C PHE A 420 3.06 -30.58 12.36
N LEU A 421 3.78 -31.68 12.26
CA LEU A 421 4.87 -32.00 13.17
C LEU A 421 6.11 -31.11 12.95
N ALA A 422 6.28 -30.50 11.77
CA ALA A 422 7.32 -29.52 11.53
C ALA A 422 7.10 -28.22 12.31
N GLY A 423 5.87 -27.86 12.66
CA GLY A 423 5.58 -26.68 13.47
C GLY A 423 4.41 -25.81 12.96
N ASN A 424 3.77 -26.16 11.85
CA ASN A 424 2.59 -25.46 11.37
C ASN A 424 1.40 -25.71 12.31
N ASP A 425 0.61 -24.69 12.59
CA ASP A 425 -0.58 -24.76 13.43
C ASP A 425 -1.85 -24.98 12.61
N LEU A 426 -1.97 -24.31 11.47
CA LEU A 426 -3.09 -24.36 10.55
C LEU A 426 -2.60 -24.89 9.21
N LEU A 427 -3.29 -25.90 8.67
CA LEU A 427 -2.88 -26.65 7.49
C LEU A 427 -3.75 -26.26 6.29
N PHE A 428 -3.18 -25.57 5.31
CA PHE A 428 -3.87 -25.27 4.07
C PHE A 428 -3.76 -26.45 3.10
N MET A 429 -4.85 -27.20 2.95
CA MET A 429 -4.87 -28.42 2.15
C MET A 429 -4.85 -28.16 0.65
N GLY A 430 -5.38 -27.01 0.20
CA GLY A 430 -5.49 -26.71 -1.23
C GLY A 430 -6.27 -27.76 -2.02
N ASN A 431 -5.98 -27.87 -3.31
CA ASN A 431 -6.59 -28.87 -4.20
C ASN A 431 -5.80 -30.19 -4.17
N ILE A 432 -5.73 -30.82 -2.99
CA ILE A 432 -4.92 -32.01 -2.74
C ILE A 432 -5.68 -33.30 -3.08
N ILE A 433 -5.09 -34.13 -3.92
CA ILE A 433 -5.63 -35.48 -4.25
C ILE A 433 -4.58 -36.52 -3.90
N SER A 434 -4.90 -37.41 -2.98
CA SER A 434 -4.07 -38.54 -2.54
C SER A 434 -4.20 -39.74 -3.48
N SER A 435 -3.13 -40.52 -3.63
CA SER A 435 -3.14 -41.71 -4.47
C SER A 435 -4.12 -42.80 -4.02
N ASP A 436 -4.55 -42.74 -2.75
CA ASP A 436 -5.53 -43.66 -2.14
C ASP A 436 -6.94 -43.02 -2.00
N SER A 437 -7.21 -41.93 -2.71
CA SER A 437 -8.50 -41.24 -2.68
C SER A 437 -8.92 -40.86 -4.11
N ASN A 438 -10.23 -40.72 -4.35
CA ASN A 438 -10.77 -40.47 -5.69
C ASN A 438 -10.78 -38.97 -6.04
N ASP A 439 -10.87 -38.10 -5.04
CA ASP A 439 -10.99 -36.62 -5.21
C ASP A 439 -10.45 -35.89 -3.97
N ASN A 440 -10.52 -34.53 -4.03
CA ASN A 440 -10.08 -33.69 -2.96
C ASN A 440 -10.89 -33.93 -1.67
N TYR A 441 -12.22 -34.02 -1.75
CA TYR A 441 -13.09 -34.26 -0.60
C TYR A 441 -12.73 -35.55 0.15
N ALA A 442 -12.65 -36.68 -0.56
CA ALA A 442 -12.28 -37.97 0.03
C ALA A 442 -10.86 -37.92 0.64
N THR A 443 -9.93 -37.15 0.03
CA THR A 443 -8.58 -36.96 0.55
C THR A 443 -8.61 -36.22 1.88
N VAL A 444 -9.38 -35.14 1.98
CA VAL A 444 -9.53 -34.33 3.22
C VAL A 444 -10.18 -35.19 4.30
N VAL A 445 -11.28 -35.89 4.03
CA VAL A 445 -11.97 -36.77 4.98
C VAL A 445 -11.05 -37.87 5.51
N ASN A 446 -10.29 -38.55 4.62
CA ASN A 446 -9.31 -39.57 5.02
C ASN A 446 -8.19 -38.98 5.90
N THR A 447 -7.78 -37.72 5.63
CA THR A 447 -6.75 -37.03 6.43
C THR A 447 -7.28 -36.65 7.79
N LEU A 448 -8.51 -36.12 7.90
CA LEU A 448 -9.19 -35.84 9.16
C LEU A 448 -9.35 -37.11 10.01
N GLY A 449 -9.81 -38.21 9.41
CA GLY A 449 -9.92 -39.52 10.09
C GLY A 449 -8.59 -40.03 10.64
N PHE A 450 -7.49 -39.86 9.87
CA PHE A 450 -6.15 -40.22 10.32
C PHE A 450 -5.66 -39.32 11.48
N PHE A 451 -5.94 -38.02 11.47
CA PHE A 451 -5.59 -37.11 12.57
C PHE A 451 -6.41 -37.42 13.82
N ASN A 452 -7.71 -37.72 13.70
CA ASN A 452 -8.57 -38.14 14.81
C ASN A 452 -8.06 -39.41 15.46
N GLN A 453 -7.71 -40.42 14.66
CA GLN A 453 -7.11 -41.65 15.18
C GLN A 453 -5.81 -41.35 15.94
N LYS A 454 -4.92 -40.53 15.36
CA LYS A 454 -3.67 -40.11 16.00
C LYS A 454 -3.90 -39.33 17.29
N TYR A 455 -4.90 -38.47 17.36
CA TYR A 455 -5.27 -37.72 18.56
C TYR A 455 -5.63 -38.65 19.71
N HIS A 456 -6.38 -39.75 19.45
CA HIS A 456 -6.75 -40.74 20.46
C HIS A 456 -5.58 -41.65 20.87
N ASP A 457 -4.74 -42.04 19.91
CA ASP A 457 -3.70 -43.04 20.12
C ASP A 457 -2.39 -42.46 20.69
N ASP A 458 -2.09 -41.18 20.44
CA ASP A 458 -0.82 -40.54 20.77
C ASP A 458 -1.01 -39.23 21.57
N LYS A 459 -0.69 -39.29 22.87
CA LYS A 459 -0.83 -38.16 23.78
C LYS A 459 0.01 -36.95 23.41
N ALA A 460 1.22 -37.14 22.83
CA ALA A 460 2.07 -36.05 22.43
C ALA A 460 1.48 -35.34 21.19
N PHE A 461 0.90 -36.14 20.28
CA PHE A 461 0.18 -35.59 19.14
C PHE A 461 -1.08 -34.81 19.60
N ALA A 462 -1.85 -35.36 20.55
CA ALA A 462 -3.03 -34.70 21.11
C ALA A 462 -2.65 -33.35 21.76
N GLN A 463 -1.60 -33.32 22.58
CA GLN A 463 -1.11 -32.10 23.17
C GLN A 463 -0.70 -31.06 22.10
N ARG A 464 0.00 -31.48 21.05
CA ARG A 464 0.39 -30.59 19.95
C ARG A 464 -0.84 -30.06 19.20
N VAL A 465 -1.91 -30.86 19.04
CA VAL A 465 -3.19 -30.39 18.49
C VAL A 465 -3.79 -29.30 19.39
N ASP A 466 -3.90 -29.57 20.69
CA ASP A 466 -4.50 -28.63 21.65
C ASP A 466 -3.73 -27.28 21.68
N GLU A 467 -2.40 -27.31 21.60
CA GLU A 467 -1.58 -26.11 21.53
C GLU A 467 -1.83 -25.29 20.24
N SER A 468 -2.00 -25.96 19.10
CA SER A 468 -2.33 -25.31 17.82
C SER A 468 -3.74 -24.75 17.82
N VAL A 469 -4.71 -25.53 18.28
CA VAL A 469 -6.11 -25.10 18.36
C VAL A 469 -6.27 -23.90 19.29
N LEU A 470 -5.51 -23.85 20.38
CA LEU A 470 -5.52 -22.69 21.27
C LEU A 470 -5.09 -21.41 20.55
N ARG A 471 -4.06 -21.45 19.67
CA ARG A 471 -3.65 -20.31 18.86
C ARG A 471 -4.70 -19.94 17.82
N ILE A 472 -5.25 -20.92 17.11
CA ILE A 472 -6.31 -20.72 16.13
C ILE A 472 -7.53 -20.07 16.76
N LEU A 473 -8.00 -20.58 17.92
CA LEU A 473 -9.12 -20.00 18.64
C LEU A 473 -8.80 -18.58 19.16
N THR A 474 -7.57 -18.34 19.63
CA THR A 474 -7.14 -16.99 20.06
C THR A 474 -7.22 -16.01 18.91
N ALA A 475 -6.75 -16.37 17.71
CA ALA A 475 -6.88 -15.56 16.51
C ALA A 475 -8.36 -15.32 16.16
N LYS A 476 -9.19 -16.37 16.15
CA LYS A 476 -10.63 -16.24 15.91
C LYS A 476 -11.32 -15.31 16.93
N TYR A 477 -10.96 -15.37 18.22
CA TYR A 477 -11.52 -14.46 19.22
C TYR A 477 -11.03 -13.02 19.06
N ARG A 478 -9.84 -12.79 18.50
CA ARG A 478 -9.40 -11.43 18.11
C ARG A 478 -10.25 -10.90 16.97
N THR A 479 -10.48 -11.73 15.95
CA THR A 479 -11.22 -11.36 14.73
C THR A 479 -12.72 -11.16 15.00
N TYR A 480 -13.36 -12.01 15.80
CA TYR A 480 -14.81 -12.01 15.97
C TYR A 480 -15.30 -11.42 17.29
N GLY A 481 -14.42 -11.28 18.28
CA GLY A 481 -14.83 -10.98 19.65
C GLY A 481 -15.57 -12.17 20.27
N ASP A 482 -16.88 -12.08 20.40
CA ASP A 482 -17.74 -13.22 20.78
C ASP A 482 -18.15 -14.04 19.56
N PHE A 483 -18.20 -15.34 19.69
CA PHE A 483 -18.66 -16.24 18.63
C PHE A 483 -20.19 -16.15 18.46
N ASN A 484 -20.59 -15.32 17.51
CA ASN A 484 -21.98 -15.01 17.20
C ASN A 484 -22.14 -14.91 15.68
N ILE A 485 -23.25 -15.44 15.14
CA ILE A 485 -23.51 -15.39 13.69
C ILE A 485 -23.64 -13.94 13.17
N GLN A 486 -24.11 -13.01 13.99
CA GLN A 486 -24.25 -11.61 13.62
C GLN A 486 -22.90 -10.89 13.50
N THR A 487 -21.86 -11.37 14.17
CA THR A 487 -20.48 -10.85 14.00
C THR A 487 -19.73 -11.59 12.91
N ALA A 488 -20.13 -12.81 12.57
CA ALA A 488 -19.49 -13.62 11.54
C ALA A 488 -19.94 -13.28 10.11
N VAL A 489 -21.15 -12.70 9.96
CA VAL A 489 -21.71 -12.31 8.66
C VAL A 489 -21.96 -10.80 8.68
N PRO A 490 -21.26 -10.01 7.86
CA PRO A 490 -21.46 -8.56 7.80
C PRO A 490 -22.84 -8.19 7.23
N SER A 491 -23.27 -6.93 7.43
CA SER A 491 -24.53 -6.44 6.87
C SER A 491 -24.44 -6.30 5.35
N VAL A 492 -25.49 -6.70 4.66
CA VAL A 492 -25.63 -6.53 3.21
C VAL A 492 -25.65 -5.06 2.78
N ASP A 493 -26.05 -4.14 3.66
CA ASP A 493 -26.13 -2.70 3.35
C ASP A 493 -24.75 -2.07 3.05
N GLY A 494 -23.65 -2.73 3.43
CA GLY A 494 -22.28 -2.27 3.17
C GLY A 494 -21.80 -2.53 1.74
N LEU A 495 -22.44 -3.43 1.00
CA LEU A 495 -21.93 -3.88 -0.32
C LEU A 495 -21.91 -2.76 -1.37
N ASP A 496 -22.84 -1.82 -1.34
CA ASP A 496 -22.90 -0.70 -2.29
C ASP A 496 -21.71 0.28 -2.15
N SER A 497 -21.00 0.23 -1.03
CA SER A 497 -19.80 1.07 -0.78
C SER A 497 -18.49 0.47 -1.30
N LEU A 498 -18.50 -0.80 -1.70
CA LEU A 498 -17.30 -1.48 -2.21
C LEU A 498 -16.93 -0.97 -3.62
N GLY A 499 -15.66 -1.01 -3.95
CA GLY A 499 -15.14 -0.58 -5.25
C GLY A 499 -15.10 0.94 -5.49
N GLN A 500 -15.32 1.75 -4.45
CA GLN A 500 -15.44 3.20 -4.60
C GLN A 500 -14.14 3.98 -4.30
N SER A 501 -13.07 3.31 -3.89
CA SER A 501 -11.84 3.95 -3.39
C SER A 501 -10.77 4.19 -4.47
N THR A 502 -11.16 4.29 -5.74
CA THR A 502 -10.25 4.46 -6.90
C THR A 502 -9.32 5.69 -6.80
N ALA A 503 -9.68 6.69 -6.00
CA ALA A 503 -8.83 7.87 -5.76
C ALA A 503 -7.50 7.49 -5.09
N VAL A 504 -7.50 6.49 -4.20
CA VAL A 504 -6.27 5.99 -3.55
C VAL A 504 -5.36 5.32 -4.59
N THR A 505 -5.93 4.49 -5.45
CA THR A 505 -5.18 3.83 -6.53
C THR A 505 -4.58 4.85 -7.51
N PHE A 506 -5.34 5.90 -7.86
CA PHE A 506 -4.82 6.97 -8.72
C PHE A 506 -3.67 7.73 -8.05
N GLU A 507 -3.76 7.98 -6.76
CA GLU A 507 -2.68 8.62 -6.00
C GLU A 507 -1.40 7.77 -6.02
N VAL A 508 -1.52 6.45 -5.79
CA VAL A 508 -0.39 5.52 -5.93
C VAL A 508 0.16 5.54 -7.35
N ALA A 509 -0.71 5.41 -8.38
CA ALA A 509 -0.28 5.42 -9.78
C ALA A 509 0.52 6.68 -10.14
N ARG A 510 0.10 7.83 -9.64
CA ARG A 510 0.78 9.11 -9.87
C ARG A 510 2.14 9.19 -9.18
N GLN A 511 2.25 8.68 -7.94
CA GLN A 511 3.48 8.76 -7.16
C GLN A 511 4.47 7.64 -7.48
N SER A 512 3.99 6.47 -7.93
CA SER A 512 4.85 5.34 -8.26
C SER A 512 5.42 5.37 -9.68
N ALA A 513 4.81 6.12 -10.59
CA ALA A 513 5.23 6.14 -11.99
C ALA A 513 6.70 6.54 -12.12
N THR A 514 7.53 5.64 -12.61
CA THR A 514 8.99 5.74 -12.63
C THR A 514 9.53 5.86 -14.05
N LEU A 515 10.43 6.80 -14.30
CA LEU A 515 11.21 6.87 -15.53
C LEU A 515 12.46 5.98 -15.37
N VAL A 516 12.47 4.86 -16.08
CA VAL A 516 13.59 3.90 -16.04
C VAL A 516 14.74 4.35 -16.93
N SER A 517 14.42 4.87 -18.12
CA SER A 517 15.39 5.40 -19.09
C SER A 517 14.70 6.40 -20.03
N PRO A 518 15.37 7.47 -20.42
CA PRO A 518 16.65 8.00 -19.97
C PRO A 518 16.53 8.62 -18.56
N ASN A 519 17.52 9.37 -18.10
CA ASN A 519 17.34 10.22 -16.92
C ASN A 519 16.44 11.43 -17.24
N MET A 520 15.91 12.09 -16.21
CA MET A 520 14.98 13.23 -16.39
C MET A 520 15.56 14.40 -17.18
N ALA A 521 16.87 14.68 -17.07
CA ALA A 521 17.52 15.78 -17.78
C ALA A 521 17.63 15.50 -19.29
N ASP A 522 17.87 14.24 -19.65
CA ASP A 522 17.96 13.82 -21.05
C ASP A 522 16.58 13.64 -21.68
N LEU A 523 15.56 13.28 -20.91
CA LEU A 523 14.19 13.10 -21.38
C LEU A 523 13.67 14.34 -22.11
N ASP A 524 13.87 15.52 -21.54
CA ASP A 524 13.42 16.79 -22.16
C ASP A 524 14.13 17.11 -23.48
N THR A 525 15.31 16.54 -23.68
CA THR A 525 16.05 16.67 -24.94
C THR A 525 15.59 15.66 -25.97
N LEU A 526 15.38 14.40 -25.56
CA LEU A 526 14.98 13.30 -26.46
C LEU A 526 13.49 13.38 -26.82
N LEU A 527 12.67 13.82 -25.88
CA LEU A 527 11.23 13.94 -26.00
C LEU A 527 10.77 15.37 -25.63
N PRO A 528 11.07 16.38 -26.47
CA PRO A 528 10.84 17.79 -26.12
C PRO A 528 9.35 18.17 -26.10
N SER A 529 8.50 17.47 -26.83
CA SER A 529 7.07 17.77 -26.95
C SER A 529 6.20 16.54 -26.82
N ALA A 530 4.98 16.73 -26.36
CA ALA A 530 3.93 15.73 -26.40
C ALA A 530 3.44 15.51 -27.85
N PRO A 531 2.73 14.40 -28.12
CA PRO A 531 2.08 14.16 -29.40
C PRO A 531 1.12 15.30 -29.80
N VAL A 532 1.09 15.65 -31.09
CA VAL A 532 0.24 16.71 -31.60
C VAL A 532 -0.81 16.17 -32.58
N PHE A 533 -1.82 16.98 -32.93
CA PHE A 533 -2.99 16.57 -33.73
C PHE A 533 -2.67 15.84 -35.04
N ARG A 534 -1.53 16.10 -35.63
CA ARG A 534 -1.13 15.48 -36.92
C ARG A 534 -0.33 14.20 -36.75
N ASP A 535 0.10 13.89 -35.53
CA ASP A 535 0.95 12.72 -35.29
C ASP A 535 0.14 11.45 -35.41
N GLN A 536 0.72 10.47 -36.11
CA GLN A 536 0.25 9.10 -36.15
C GLN A 536 0.86 8.34 -34.99
N ILE A 537 0.01 7.84 -34.11
CA ILE A 537 0.41 7.06 -32.92
C ILE A 537 -0.04 5.60 -33.11
N VAL A 538 0.92 4.70 -33.05
CA VAL A 538 0.67 3.25 -33.07
C VAL A 538 0.90 2.70 -31.68
N PHE A 539 -0.11 2.04 -31.13
CA PHE A 539 -0.02 1.30 -29.88
C PHE A 539 0.18 -0.19 -30.19
N LEU A 540 1.18 -0.78 -29.54
CA LEU A 540 1.43 -2.22 -29.55
C LEU A 540 1.18 -2.71 -28.11
N THR A 541 0.10 -3.46 -27.92
CA THR A 541 -0.32 -3.86 -26.58
C THR A 541 -0.18 -5.37 -26.40
N ASP A 542 0.53 -5.77 -25.34
CA ASP A 542 0.54 -7.14 -24.84
C ASP A 542 -0.84 -7.43 -24.24
N THR A 543 -1.61 -8.27 -24.89
CA THR A 543 -2.96 -8.63 -24.45
C THR A 543 -2.98 -10.10 -24.06
N ARG A 544 -3.35 -10.35 -22.79
CA ARG A 544 -3.63 -11.69 -22.28
C ARG A 544 -5.08 -11.74 -21.85
N THR A 545 -5.66 -12.92 -21.85
CA THR A 545 -7.04 -13.11 -21.41
C THR A 545 -7.10 -13.75 -20.04
N GLU A 546 -8.11 -13.40 -19.28
CA GLU A 546 -8.44 -13.91 -17.97
C GLU A 546 -9.88 -14.39 -17.90
N ARG A 547 -10.21 -15.25 -16.93
CA ARG A 547 -11.57 -15.71 -16.64
C ARG A 547 -11.79 -15.72 -15.15
N GLN A 548 -12.91 -15.16 -14.71
CA GLN A 548 -13.29 -15.23 -13.30
C GLN A 548 -13.71 -16.65 -12.86
N CYS A 549 -14.16 -17.48 -13.79
CA CYS A 549 -14.52 -18.89 -13.55
C CYS A 549 -14.39 -19.72 -14.84
N SER A 550 -14.38 -21.04 -14.73
CA SER A 550 -14.21 -21.97 -15.87
C SER A 550 -15.28 -21.81 -16.95
N THR A 551 -16.49 -21.38 -16.60
CA THR A 551 -17.63 -21.15 -17.49
C THR A 551 -17.85 -19.67 -17.84
N CYS A 552 -17.07 -18.77 -17.23
CA CYS A 552 -17.15 -17.34 -17.50
C CYS A 552 -16.55 -16.99 -18.87
N ASN A 553 -17.00 -15.87 -19.43
CA ASN A 553 -16.39 -15.34 -20.65
C ASN A 553 -14.96 -14.86 -20.38
N GLU A 554 -14.09 -15.04 -21.37
CA GLU A 554 -12.77 -14.42 -21.33
C GLU A 554 -12.87 -12.91 -21.46
N SER A 555 -12.07 -12.20 -20.68
CA SER A 555 -11.84 -10.76 -20.80
C SER A 555 -10.34 -10.47 -20.93
N PRO A 556 -9.95 -9.40 -21.63
CA PRO A 556 -8.54 -9.03 -21.66
C PRO A 556 -8.12 -8.41 -20.33
N MET A 557 -6.95 -8.82 -19.79
CA MET A 557 -6.32 -8.17 -18.65
C MET A 557 -6.02 -6.69 -18.91
N LEU A 558 -5.57 -6.40 -20.13
CA LEU A 558 -5.43 -5.05 -20.69
C LEU A 558 -6.01 -5.06 -22.10
N ALA A 559 -7.02 -4.23 -22.34
CA ALA A 559 -7.62 -4.13 -23.67
C ALA A 559 -6.60 -3.57 -24.67
N VAL A 560 -6.64 -4.07 -25.90
CA VAL A 560 -5.69 -3.66 -26.96
C VAL A 560 -5.66 -2.14 -27.15
N ASP A 561 -6.80 -1.49 -26.98
CA ASP A 561 -7.03 -0.06 -27.16
C ASP A 561 -7.18 0.72 -25.84
N ALA A 562 -6.82 0.11 -24.70
CA ALA A 562 -7.00 0.72 -23.38
C ALA A 562 -6.37 2.12 -23.30
N LEU A 563 -5.07 2.23 -23.62
CA LEU A 563 -4.37 3.52 -23.60
C LEU A 563 -4.89 4.48 -24.67
N GLN A 564 -5.21 3.98 -25.88
CA GLN A 564 -5.82 4.77 -26.96
C GLN A 564 -7.15 5.42 -26.49
N ASN A 565 -8.02 4.64 -25.85
CA ASN A 565 -9.32 5.12 -25.38
C ASN A 565 -9.17 6.18 -24.27
N VAL A 566 -8.23 5.98 -23.34
CA VAL A 566 -7.92 6.99 -22.33
C VAL A 566 -7.40 8.27 -22.96
N ILE A 567 -6.49 8.18 -23.93
CA ILE A 567 -5.97 9.34 -24.66
C ILE A 567 -7.10 10.07 -25.39
N LEU A 568 -7.99 9.35 -26.07
CA LEU A 568 -9.13 9.96 -26.75
C LEU A 568 -10.10 10.64 -25.77
N ARG A 569 -10.29 10.06 -24.60
CA ARG A 569 -11.12 10.64 -23.54
C ARG A 569 -10.50 11.92 -22.95
N LEU A 570 -9.19 11.99 -22.79
CA LEU A 570 -8.51 13.11 -22.18
C LEU A 570 -8.11 14.21 -23.17
N TYR A 571 -7.70 13.86 -24.39
CA TYR A 571 -7.08 14.75 -25.36
C TYR A 571 -7.74 14.73 -26.75
N GLY A 572 -8.80 13.95 -26.92
CA GLY A 572 -9.52 13.83 -28.20
C GLY A 572 -10.33 15.08 -28.58
N SER A 573 -10.92 15.03 -29.75
CA SER A 573 -11.64 16.15 -30.37
C SER A 573 -12.82 16.69 -29.55
N GLN A 574 -13.36 15.90 -28.63
CA GLN A 574 -14.47 16.28 -27.76
C GLN A 574 -14.02 17.10 -26.53
N VAL A 575 -12.72 17.11 -26.20
CA VAL A 575 -12.21 17.71 -24.95
C VAL A 575 -11.22 18.84 -25.26
N GLY A 576 -10.15 18.56 -25.95
CA GLY A 576 -9.11 19.57 -26.26
C GLY A 576 -8.67 19.58 -27.70
N GLY A 577 -8.95 18.51 -28.44
CA GLY A 577 -8.60 18.37 -29.85
C GLY A 577 -7.10 18.26 -30.11
N GLN A 578 -6.33 17.81 -29.13
CA GLN A 578 -4.87 17.65 -29.23
C GLN A 578 -4.52 16.42 -30.07
N VAL A 579 -5.39 15.44 -30.17
CA VAL A 579 -5.25 14.24 -31.01
C VAL A 579 -6.48 14.00 -31.87
N SER A 580 -6.28 13.32 -33.01
CA SER A 580 -7.34 12.89 -33.90
C SER A 580 -7.55 11.38 -33.77
N SER A 581 -8.80 10.94 -33.62
CA SER A 581 -9.12 9.52 -33.55
C SER A 581 -8.68 8.71 -34.78
N GLY A 582 -8.61 9.36 -35.95
CA GLY A 582 -8.13 8.71 -37.18
C GLY A 582 -6.62 8.50 -37.24
N HIS A 583 -5.86 9.09 -36.31
CA HIS A 583 -4.40 8.98 -36.24
C HIS A 583 -3.93 8.07 -35.10
N LEU A 584 -4.84 7.48 -34.33
CA LEU A 584 -4.54 6.55 -33.25
C LEU A 584 -5.00 5.16 -33.66
N VAL A 585 -4.08 4.19 -33.61
CA VAL A 585 -4.40 2.80 -33.97
C VAL A 585 -3.69 1.84 -33.03
N SER A 586 -4.42 0.84 -32.53
CA SER A 586 -3.89 -0.17 -31.61
C SER A 586 -3.81 -1.54 -32.28
N TYR A 587 -2.73 -2.27 -32.01
CA TYR A 587 -2.48 -3.62 -32.46
C TYR A 587 -1.99 -4.49 -31.31
N THR A 588 -2.19 -5.81 -31.45
CA THR A 588 -1.72 -6.79 -30.46
C THR A 588 -0.28 -7.22 -30.72
N PHE A 589 0.41 -7.75 -29.73
CA PHE A 589 1.69 -8.44 -29.90
C PHE A 589 1.57 -9.67 -30.82
N THR A 590 0.41 -10.31 -30.87
CA THR A 590 0.15 -11.41 -31.82
C THR A 590 0.25 -10.93 -33.27
N SER A 591 -0.29 -9.74 -33.58
CA SER A 591 -0.16 -9.12 -34.91
C SER A 591 1.31 -8.76 -35.21
N LEU A 592 2.05 -8.28 -34.23
CA LEU A 592 3.47 -7.98 -34.37
C LEU A 592 4.29 -9.26 -34.63
N LYS A 593 4.04 -10.32 -33.85
CA LYS A 593 4.69 -11.63 -34.06
C LYS A 593 4.45 -12.20 -35.43
N ALA A 594 3.23 -12.06 -35.96
CA ALA A 594 2.89 -12.51 -37.30
C ALA A 594 3.72 -11.80 -38.39
N ILE A 595 3.94 -10.49 -38.28
CA ILE A 595 4.80 -9.73 -39.20
C ILE A 595 6.26 -10.21 -39.14
N LEU A 596 6.78 -10.41 -37.92
CA LEU A 596 8.16 -10.88 -37.72
C LEU A 596 8.38 -12.28 -38.31
N ALA A 597 7.39 -13.15 -38.24
CA ALA A 597 7.43 -14.49 -38.83
C ALA A 597 7.24 -14.51 -40.37
N GLY A 598 7.01 -13.35 -40.99
CA GLY A 598 6.71 -13.28 -42.42
C GLY A 598 5.36 -13.91 -42.83
N GLY A 599 4.47 -14.10 -41.84
CA GLY A 599 3.14 -14.67 -41.98
C GLY A 599 2.10 -13.63 -42.41
N PRO A 600 0.87 -14.07 -42.74
CA PRO A 600 -0.25 -13.17 -43.05
C PRO A 600 -0.75 -12.50 -41.78
N GLY A 601 0.04 -11.55 -41.23
CA GLY A 601 -0.38 -10.66 -40.14
C GLY A 601 -1.44 -9.67 -40.62
N ASP A 602 -1.84 -8.74 -39.74
CA ASP A 602 -2.69 -7.63 -40.16
C ASP A 602 -1.96 -6.80 -41.22
N PRO A 603 -2.47 -6.79 -42.48
CA PRO A 603 -1.78 -6.15 -43.61
C PRO A 603 -1.61 -4.63 -43.41
N SER A 604 -2.40 -4.04 -42.51
CA SER A 604 -2.38 -2.61 -42.22
C SER A 604 -1.26 -2.23 -41.23
N LEU A 605 -0.82 -3.13 -40.38
CA LEU A 605 0.14 -2.82 -39.28
C LEU A 605 1.48 -2.31 -39.83
N GLU A 606 2.07 -2.98 -40.81
CA GLU A 606 3.36 -2.55 -41.39
C GLU A 606 3.23 -1.19 -42.10
N GLY A 607 2.15 -0.98 -42.83
CA GLY A 607 1.84 0.30 -43.46
C GLY A 607 1.64 1.42 -42.48
N THR A 608 0.93 1.15 -41.37
CA THR A 608 0.69 2.11 -40.30
C THR A 608 1.97 2.43 -39.53
N LEU A 609 2.77 1.42 -39.19
CA LEU A 609 4.08 1.61 -38.58
C LEU A 609 5.02 2.48 -39.42
N ARG A 610 5.03 2.33 -40.77
CA ARG A 610 5.85 3.19 -41.65
C ARG A 610 5.45 4.65 -41.57
N GLN A 611 4.16 4.95 -41.35
CA GLN A 611 3.61 6.30 -41.28
C GLN A 611 3.66 6.87 -39.85
N ALA A 612 3.88 6.04 -38.84
CA ALA A 612 3.85 6.44 -37.45
C ALA A 612 4.93 7.47 -37.11
N ASN A 613 4.58 8.45 -36.30
CA ASN A 613 5.50 9.34 -35.59
C ASN A 613 5.88 8.78 -34.22
N TRP A 614 4.90 8.08 -33.61
CA TRP A 614 5.04 7.49 -32.28
C TRP A 614 4.72 6.00 -32.33
N VAL A 615 5.55 5.21 -31.66
CA VAL A 615 5.30 3.80 -31.39
C VAL A 615 5.28 3.64 -29.88
N VAL A 616 4.10 3.38 -29.33
CA VAL A 616 3.88 3.21 -27.89
C VAL A 616 3.64 1.74 -27.60
N ILE A 617 4.46 1.17 -26.77
CA ILE A 617 4.49 -0.26 -26.46
C ILE A 617 4.03 -0.45 -25.03
N ASN A 618 2.93 -1.18 -24.83
CA ASN A 618 2.34 -1.49 -23.53
C ASN A 618 2.66 -2.93 -23.18
N MET A 619 3.54 -3.14 -22.20
CA MET A 619 3.98 -4.47 -21.75
C MET A 619 3.28 -4.84 -20.45
N LEU A 620 2.58 -5.98 -20.42
CA LEU A 620 2.01 -6.54 -19.19
C LEU A 620 3.04 -7.35 -18.43
N ASP A 621 3.81 -8.16 -19.16
CA ASP A 621 4.73 -9.10 -18.57
C ASP A 621 5.91 -9.27 -19.52
N ALA A 622 7.08 -9.11 -18.99
CA ALA A 622 8.32 -9.18 -19.75
C ALA A 622 9.23 -10.28 -19.20
N GLU A 623 8.67 -11.36 -18.62
CA GLU A 623 9.47 -12.48 -18.14
C GLU A 623 10.40 -13.02 -19.22
N PRO A 624 11.69 -13.25 -18.91
CA PRO A 624 12.64 -13.81 -19.85
C PRO A 624 12.20 -15.21 -20.29
N GLY A 625 12.10 -15.36 -21.58
CA GLY A 625 11.63 -16.62 -22.15
C GLY A 625 10.16 -16.61 -22.57
N GLU A 626 9.37 -15.65 -22.11
CA GLU A 626 8.04 -15.40 -22.65
C GLU A 626 8.12 -14.93 -24.11
N ASP A 627 7.11 -15.33 -24.89
CA ASP A 627 7.04 -15.00 -26.31
C ASP A 627 7.01 -13.49 -26.58
N GLN A 628 6.46 -12.70 -25.66
CA GLN A 628 6.28 -11.26 -25.79
C GLN A 628 7.61 -10.51 -25.69
N THR A 629 8.45 -10.86 -24.70
CA THR A 629 9.79 -10.25 -24.57
C THR A 629 10.65 -10.57 -25.79
N LYS A 630 10.63 -11.82 -26.26
CA LYS A 630 11.30 -12.22 -27.51
C LYS A 630 10.76 -11.47 -28.73
N THR A 631 9.44 -11.29 -28.79
CA THR A 631 8.78 -10.55 -29.87
C THR A 631 9.22 -9.10 -29.88
N LEU A 632 9.28 -8.45 -28.71
CA LEU A 632 9.78 -7.08 -28.60
C LEU A 632 11.26 -6.99 -28.98
N HIS A 633 12.10 -7.89 -28.46
CA HIS A 633 13.52 -7.95 -28.81
C HIS A 633 13.73 -8.09 -30.33
N SER A 634 13.03 -9.04 -30.97
CA SER A 634 13.09 -9.23 -32.42
C SER A 634 12.60 -8.01 -33.18
N PHE A 635 11.51 -7.37 -32.73
CA PHE A 635 11.01 -6.15 -33.35
C PHE A 635 12.04 -5.02 -33.31
N LEU A 636 12.61 -4.76 -32.14
CA LEU A 636 13.62 -3.72 -31.95
C LEU A 636 14.95 -4.02 -32.68
N SER A 637 15.30 -5.30 -32.89
CA SER A 637 16.57 -5.68 -33.55
C SER A 637 16.43 -5.86 -35.05
N GLU A 638 15.35 -6.47 -35.53
CA GLU A 638 15.21 -6.91 -36.92
C GLU A 638 14.46 -5.90 -37.81
N ARG A 639 13.57 -5.06 -37.22
CA ARG A 639 12.70 -4.14 -37.97
C ARG A 639 13.04 -2.68 -37.75
N GLN A 640 14.32 -2.35 -37.77
CA GLN A 640 14.79 -0.96 -37.67
C GLN A 640 14.27 -0.09 -38.83
N ASP A 641 13.90 -0.71 -39.98
CA ASP A 641 13.25 -0.04 -41.08
C ASP A 641 11.90 0.59 -40.72
N LEU A 642 11.21 0.04 -39.72
CA LEU A 642 9.93 0.54 -39.21
C LEU A 642 10.07 1.49 -38.02
N LEU A 643 11.25 1.53 -37.38
CA LEU A 643 11.48 2.25 -36.12
C LEU A 643 12.32 3.52 -36.27
N ARG A 644 13.00 3.67 -37.42
CA ARG A 644 13.89 4.82 -37.65
C ARG A 644 13.12 6.14 -37.58
N ASP A 645 13.71 7.12 -36.90
CA ASP A 645 13.20 8.50 -36.78
C ASP A 645 11.80 8.59 -36.08
N LYS A 646 11.50 7.66 -35.18
CA LYS A 646 10.25 7.60 -34.42
C LYS A 646 10.50 7.77 -32.94
N ASN A 647 9.50 8.30 -32.23
CA ASN A 647 9.47 8.29 -30.80
C ASN A 647 8.97 6.90 -30.32
N ILE A 648 9.85 6.13 -29.71
CA ILE A 648 9.54 4.78 -29.22
C ILE A 648 9.45 4.86 -27.70
N VAL A 649 8.23 4.71 -27.18
CA VAL A 649 7.95 4.76 -25.75
C VAL A 649 7.45 3.43 -25.25
N VAL A 650 8.04 2.90 -24.20
CA VAL A 650 7.59 1.67 -23.54
C VAL A 650 6.98 2.03 -22.19
N PHE A 651 5.78 1.54 -21.93
CA PHE A 651 5.14 1.48 -20.63
C PHE A 651 5.12 0.03 -20.15
N ALA A 652 5.90 -0.29 -19.10
CA ALA A 652 5.81 -1.56 -18.40
C ALA A 652 4.77 -1.45 -17.30
N PHE A 653 3.69 -2.22 -17.43
CA PHE A 653 2.64 -2.34 -16.43
C PHE A 653 2.92 -3.48 -15.43
N ASN A 654 4.15 -3.91 -15.35
CA ASN A 654 4.70 -4.90 -14.44
C ASN A 654 6.09 -4.45 -13.97
N ALA A 655 6.98 -5.36 -13.53
CA ALA A 655 8.30 -5.05 -13.00
C ALA A 655 9.26 -4.43 -14.06
N PRO A 656 10.25 -3.60 -13.63
CA PRO A 656 11.07 -2.81 -14.55
C PRO A 656 12.32 -3.55 -15.10
N TYR A 657 12.65 -4.75 -14.62
CA TYR A 657 13.99 -5.36 -14.76
C TYR A 657 14.09 -6.40 -15.91
N PHE A 658 13.08 -6.53 -16.78
CA PHE A 658 13.08 -7.58 -17.79
C PHE A 658 13.77 -7.21 -19.11
N LEU A 659 13.87 -5.93 -19.46
CA LEU A 659 14.51 -5.49 -20.69
C LEU A 659 16.03 -5.39 -20.51
N ASP A 660 16.75 -5.83 -21.53
CA ASP A 660 18.20 -5.74 -21.55
C ASP A 660 18.72 -4.34 -21.99
N PRO A 661 20.00 -4.03 -21.73
CA PRO A 661 20.56 -2.72 -22.09
C PRO A 661 20.49 -2.43 -23.61
N THR A 662 20.56 -3.47 -24.45
CA THR A 662 20.54 -3.33 -25.91
C THR A 662 19.17 -2.88 -26.39
N ASP A 663 18.09 -3.42 -25.83
CA ASP A 663 16.74 -3.04 -26.18
C ASP A 663 16.42 -1.65 -25.61
N ILE A 664 16.77 -1.39 -24.35
CA ILE A 664 16.54 -0.08 -23.71
C ILE A 664 17.24 1.04 -24.50
N SER A 665 18.46 0.79 -25.01
CA SER A 665 19.20 1.80 -25.79
C SER A 665 18.53 2.23 -27.09
N LYS A 666 17.54 1.48 -27.58
CA LYS A 666 16.76 1.76 -28.79
C LYS A 666 15.49 2.56 -28.51
N LEU A 667 15.14 2.74 -27.25
CA LEU A 667 13.92 3.42 -26.80
C LEU A 667 14.15 4.93 -26.64
N THR A 668 13.15 5.72 -26.93
CA THR A 668 13.15 7.15 -26.60
C THR A 668 12.87 7.38 -25.12
N ALA A 669 11.92 6.59 -24.56
CA ALA A 669 11.63 6.59 -23.14
C ALA A 669 11.12 5.21 -22.69
N TYR A 670 11.50 4.81 -21.49
CA TYR A 670 11.03 3.62 -20.82
C TYR A 670 10.49 3.99 -19.45
N TYR A 671 9.18 3.83 -19.26
CA TYR A 671 8.49 4.06 -18.00
C TYR A 671 8.06 2.74 -17.39
N CYS A 672 8.14 2.64 -16.07
CA CYS A 672 7.53 1.56 -15.31
C CYS A 672 6.34 2.09 -14.51
N LEU A 673 5.23 1.38 -14.57
CA LEU A 673 3.97 1.73 -13.91
C LEU A 673 3.58 0.67 -12.87
N TYR A 674 4.16 -0.51 -12.92
CA TYR A 674 4.00 -1.63 -11.97
C TYR A 674 2.59 -2.23 -11.87
N SER A 675 1.57 -1.66 -12.49
CA SER A 675 0.20 -2.15 -12.44
C SER A 675 -0.56 -1.81 -13.72
N LYS A 676 -1.44 -2.72 -14.17
CA LYS A 676 -2.27 -2.57 -15.37
C LYS A 676 -3.66 -2.00 -15.09
N SER A 677 -3.97 -1.71 -13.84
CA SER A 677 -5.28 -1.19 -13.46
C SER A 677 -5.57 0.17 -14.10
N ALA A 678 -6.84 0.51 -14.29
CA ALA A 678 -7.27 1.68 -15.06
C ALA A 678 -6.64 3.02 -14.63
N PRO A 679 -6.40 3.31 -13.33
CA PRO A 679 -5.70 4.52 -12.91
C PRO A 679 -4.28 4.62 -13.46
N PHE A 680 -3.56 3.51 -13.58
CA PHE A 680 -2.19 3.47 -14.11
C PHE A 680 -2.17 3.70 -15.62
N VAL A 681 -3.15 3.17 -16.35
CA VAL A 681 -3.32 3.47 -17.79
C VAL A 681 -3.61 4.96 -18.00
N GLU A 682 -4.38 5.58 -17.09
CA GLU A 682 -4.61 7.04 -17.15
C GLU A 682 -3.33 7.83 -16.87
N VAL A 683 -2.52 7.42 -15.91
CA VAL A 683 -1.22 8.04 -15.63
C VAL A 683 -0.27 7.87 -16.81
N ALA A 684 -0.23 6.70 -17.48
CA ALA A 684 0.53 6.49 -18.71
C ALA A 684 0.16 7.51 -19.81
N ALA A 685 -1.14 7.73 -20.01
CA ALA A 685 -1.60 8.75 -20.96
C ALA A 685 -1.12 10.16 -20.58
N ARG A 686 -1.22 10.53 -19.31
CA ARG A 686 -0.80 11.86 -18.82
C ARG A 686 0.71 12.06 -18.87
N LEU A 687 1.51 11.01 -18.67
CA LEU A 687 2.97 11.03 -18.85
C LEU A 687 3.33 11.21 -20.33
N LEU A 688 2.70 10.49 -21.24
CA LEU A 688 2.92 10.61 -22.67
C LEU A 688 2.62 12.03 -23.17
N PHE A 689 1.61 12.69 -22.60
CA PHE A 689 1.21 14.06 -22.94
C PHE A 689 1.88 15.11 -22.06
N LYS A 690 2.88 14.74 -21.24
CA LYS A 690 3.64 15.62 -20.36
C LYS A 690 2.77 16.47 -19.42
N GLU A 691 1.57 15.98 -19.08
CA GLU A 691 0.71 16.59 -18.06
C GLU A 691 1.20 16.24 -16.66
N LEU A 692 1.76 15.04 -16.51
CA LEU A 692 2.45 14.58 -15.30
C LEU A 692 3.93 14.37 -15.57
N SER A 693 4.74 14.53 -14.55
CA SER A 693 6.13 14.07 -14.51
C SER A 693 6.21 12.80 -13.65
N PRO A 694 7.07 11.84 -14.00
CA PRO A 694 7.30 10.66 -13.18
C PRO A 694 7.83 11.09 -11.81
N GLN A 695 7.32 10.49 -10.73
CA GLN A 695 7.63 10.86 -9.36
C GLN A 695 8.21 9.68 -8.56
N GLY A 696 7.99 8.46 -9.04
CA GLY A 696 8.44 7.26 -8.39
C GLY A 696 9.92 6.97 -8.67
N ASP A 697 10.55 6.26 -7.73
CA ASP A 697 11.90 5.75 -7.85
C ASP A 697 11.92 4.23 -7.87
N LEU A 698 12.93 3.63 -8.50
CA LEU A 698 13.04 2.18 -8.65
C LEU A 698 13.20 1.50 -7.30
N PRO A 699 12.26 0.62 -6.88
CA PRO A 699 12.36 -0.10 -5.61
C PRO A 699 13.22 -1.37 -5.70
N VAL A 700 13.74 -1.68 -6.88
CA VAL A 700 14.58 -2.87 -7.17
C VAL A 700 15.75 -2.49 -8.07
N SER A 701 16.82 -3.28 -8.02
CA SER A 701 17.93 -3.12 -8.95
C SER A 701 17.50 -3.43 -10.39
N VAL A 702 17.95 -2.62 -11.36
CA VAL A 702 17.64 -2.80 -12.78
C VAL A 702 18.94 -2.81 -13.57
N GLN A 703 19.42 -4.01 -13.88
CA GLN A 703 20.69 -4.21 -14.59
C GLN A 703 20.69 -3.57 -15.98
N GLY A 704 19.52 -3.52 -16.64
CA GLY A 704 19.36 -2.96 -17.97
C GLY A 704 19.76 -1.48 -18.10
N VAL A 705 19.69 -0.73 -17.01
CA VAL A 705 20.11 0.68 -16.92
C VAL A 705 21.27 0.91 -15.95
N GLY A 706 21.84 -0.15 -15.37
CA GLY A 706 22.93 -0.05 -14.41
C GLY A 706 22.53 0.56 -13.06
N TYR A 707 21.22 0.53 -12.73
CA TYR A 707 20.74 0.96 -11.42
C TYR A 707 20.93 -0.17 -10.39
N ASP A 708 21.68 0.12 -9.34
CA ASP A 708 21.93 -0.77 -8.22
C ASP A 708 21.27 -0.19 -6.95
N LEU A 709 20.24 -0.87 -6.47
CA LEU A 709 19.45 -0.43 -5.33
C LEU A 709 20.27 -0.29 -4.05
N PHE A 710 21.20 -1.23 -3.81
CA PHE A 710 22.06 -1.19 -2.62
C PHE A 710 22.94 0.07 -2.59
N THR A 711 23.44 0.50 -3.74
CA THR A 711 24.18 1.78 -3.85
C THR A 711 23.21 2.96 -3.73
N ALA A 712 22.03 2.88 -4.32
CA ALA A 712 21.06 3.98 -4.34
C ALA A 712 20.49 4.29 -2.94
N THR A 713 20.34 3.30 -2.06
CA THR A 713 19.84 3.47 -0.68
C THR A 713 20.91 3.88 0.33
N ARG A 714 22.18 4.02 -0.10
CA ARG A 714 23.26 4.56 0.74
C ARG A 714 23.13 6.09 0.85
N PRO A 715 23.75 6.69 1.92
CA PRO A 715 23.74 8.14 2.07
C PRO A 715 24.28 8.87 0.82
N ASP A 716 23.56 9.89 0.36
CA ASP A 716 24.01 10.71 -0.77
C ASP A 716 25.31 11.47 -0.40
N PRO A 717 26.42 11.25 -1.11
CA PRO A 717 27.69 11.93 -0.84
C PRO A 717 27.64 13.46 -1.06
N GLY A 718 26.67 13.94 -1.83
CA GLY A 718 26.49 15.37 -2.09
C GLY A 718 25.79 16.14 -0.98
N GLN A 719 25.21 15.44 0.03
CA GLN A 719 24.49 16.08 1.12
C GLN A 719 25.42 16.65 2.19
N VAL A 720 24.94 17.67 2.90
CA VAL A 720 25.55 18.16 4.12
C VAL A 720 24.66 17.75 5.30
N ILE A 721 25.12 16.84 6.14
CA ILE A 721 24.36 16.35 7.29
C ILE A 721 24.17 17.49 8.29
N GLY A 722 22.93 17.85 8.58
CA GLY A 722 22.58 18.81 9.63
C GLY A 722 22.81 18.24 11.02
N LEU A 723 23.21 19.08 11.99
CA LEU A 723 23.30 18.72 13.38
C LEU A 723 22.49 19.67 14.24
N SER A 724 21.80 19.13 15.23
CA SER A 724 21.00 19.90 16.18
C SER A 724 21.10 19.34 17.59
N GLN A 725 20.88 20.18 18.59
CA GLN A 725 20.73 19.72 19.97
C GLN A 725 19.43 18.94 20.11
N GLN A 726 19.50 17.77 20.70
CA GLN A 726 18.32 17.01 21.12
C GLN A 726 17.93 17.43 22.52
N LEU A 727 16.76 18.05 22.67
CA LEU A 727 16.18 18.34 23.97
C LEU A 727 15.60 17.06 24.56
N PRO A 728 15.70 16.84 25.89
CA PRO A 728 15.01 15.71 26.52
C PRO A 728 13.51 15.81 26.27
N GLU A 729 12.89 14.71 25.84
CA GLU A 729 11.44 14.62 25.78
C GLU A 729 10.88 14.83 27.17
N ALA A 730 10.08 15.88 27.35
CA ALA A 730 9.37 16.10 28.60
C ALA A 730 8.38 14.94 28.78
N PRO A 731 8.37 14.25 29.96
CA PRO A 731 7.37 13.24 30.22
C PRO A 731 5.99 13.90 30.15
N VAL A 732 5.06 13.28 29.39
CA VAL A 732 3.66 13.71 29.31
C VAL A 732 3.02 13.54 30.69
N SER A 733 3.23 14.51 31.56
CA SER A 733 2.53 14.64 32.85
C SER A 733 1.64 15.87 32.76
N THR A 734 0.35 15.62 32.65
CA THR A 734 -0.67 16.61 32.96
C THR A 734 -0.44 17.16 34.34
N ILE A 735 0.06 18.39 34.42
CA ILE A 735 -0.28 19.43 35.38
C ILE A 735 0.68 20.61 35.13
N SER A 736 0.10 21.78 34.96
CA SER A 736 0.71 23.10 34.84
C SER A 736 1.95 23.26 35.73
N ALA A 737 3.15 23.17 35.14
CA ALA A 737 4.36 23.64 35.80
C ALA A 737 4.89 24.81 34.99
N THR A 738 5.13 25.90 35.67
CA THR A 738 5.86 27.10 35.22
C THR A 738 7.14 26.63 34.49
N PRO A 739 7.53 27.19 33.31
CA PRO A 739 8.77 26.83 32.66
C PRO A 739 9.94 27.18 33.62
N GLU A 740 10.53 26.13 34.20
CA GLU A 740 11.80 26.24 34.90
C GLU A 740 12.87 26.61 33.88
N ALA A 741 13.61 27.67 34.15
CA ALA A 741 14.70 28.15 33.31
C ALA A 741 15.66 26.97 33.04
N THR A 742 15.80 26.56 31.78
CA THR A 742 16.67 25.47 31.35
C THR A 742 18.08 25.71 31.89
N ALA A 743 18.52 24.86 32.81
CA ALA A 743 19.84 25.01 33.43
C ALA A 743 20.91 24.97 32.34
N THR A 744 21.81 25.93 32.31
CA THR A 744 22.91 26.00 31.35
C THR A 744 23.83 24.81 31.58
N PRO A 745 24.09 23.99 30.56
CA PRO A 745 24.97 22.81 30.66
C PRO A 745 26.36 23.18 31.16
N LYS A 746 26.93 22.34 32.03
CA LYS A 746 28.25 22.51 32.61
C LYS A 746 29.15 21.31 32.28
N VAL A 747 30.43 21.45 32.54
CA VAL A 747 31.40 20.33 32.44
C VAL A 747 30.90 19.18 33.34
N GLY A 748 30.80 17.99 32.74
CA GLY A 748 30.28 16.78 33.36
C GLY A 748 28.82 16.49 33.04
N ASP A 749 28.05 17.47 32.56
CA ASP A 749 26.66 17.26 32.17
C ASP A 749 26.59 16.49 30.86
N THR A 750 25.49 15.77 30.65
CA THR A 750 25.23 15.06 29.40
C THR A 750 24.63 16.01 28.35
N PHE A 751 25.20 16.01 27.17
CA PHE A 751 24.71 16.75 26.01
C PHE A 751 24.32 15.79 24.88
N SER A 752 23.15 15.96 24.31
CA SER A 752 22.61 15.09 23.24
C SER A 752 22.56 15.83 21.92
N VAL A 753 23.05 15.18 20.87
CA VAL A 753 23.07 15.70 19.50
C VAL A 753 22.38 14.70 18.58
N ARG A 754 21.61 15.20 17.63
CA ARG A 754 21.01 14.41 16.56
C ARG A 754 21.34 14.99 15.18
N THR A 755 21.36 14.14 14.17
CA THR A 755 21.45 14.56 12.77
C THR A 755 20.12 15.14 12.27
N SER A 756 20.17 15.85 11.14
CA SER A 756 18.98 15.94 10.26
C SER A 756 18.68 14.55 9.69
N THR A 757 17.54 14.40 9.01
CA THR A 757 17.30 13.20 8.21
C THR A 757 18.43 13.07 7.16
N ILE A 758 19.11 11.94 7.17
CA ILE A 758 20.12 11.58 6.18
C ILE A 758 19.35 11.00 5.00
N LEU A 759 19.61 11.53 3.81
CA LEU A 759 18.95 11.12 2.59
C LEU A 759 19.86 10.20 1.77
N ASP A 760 19.24 9.28 1.04
CA ASP A 760 19.89 8.44 0.05
C ASP A 760 20.03 9.15 -1.32
N HIS A 761 20.55 8.46 -2.34
CA HIS A 761 20.73 9.02 -3.68
C HIS A 761 19.41 9.34 -4.41
N ASN A 762 18.27 8.75 -3.99
CA ASN A 762 16.94 9.02 -4.52
C ASN A 762 16.25 10.19 -3.77
N GLY A 763 16.84 10.65 -2.66
CA GLY A 763 16.27 11.69 -1.80
C GLY A 763 15.34 11.18 -0.72
N HIS A 764 15.29 9.87 -0.48
CA HIS A 764 14.54 9.23 0.58
C HIS A 764 15.38 9.09 1.86
N PRO A 765 14.76 8.96 3.05
CA PRO A 765 15.50 8.65 4.26
C PRO A 765 16.28 7.34 4.11
N VAL A 766 17.54 7.34 4.54
CA VAL A 766 18.34 6.10 4.52
C VAL A 766 17.71 5.03 5.43
N PRO A 767 17.88 3.74 5.14
CA PRO A 767 17.39 2.64 5.97
C PRO A 767 17.82 2.76 7.44
N ASP A 768 16.98 2.29 8.36
CA ASP A 768 17.32 2.18 9.76
C ASP A 768 18.53 1.23 9.93
N GLY A 769 19.39 1.56 10.88
CA GLY A 769 20.63 0.81 11.06
C GLY A 769 21.83 1.35 10.26
N THR A 770 21.65 2.37 9.40
CA THR A 770 22.76 3.04 8.71
C THR A 770 23.70 3.68 9.74
N VAL A 771 24.99 3.36 9.65
CA VAL A 771 25.99 3.80 10.64
C VAL A 771 26.35 5.25 10.44
N VAL A 772 26.34 6.02 11.55
CA VAL A 772 26.77 7.41 11.58
C VAL A 772 27.92 7.54 12.60
N HIS A 773 29.01 8.12 12.17
CA HIS A 773 30.17 8.40 13.00
C HIS A 773 30.11 9.84 13.47
N PHE A 774 30.18 10.03 14.78
CA PHE A 774 30.26 11.36 15.39
C PHE A 774 31.65 11.58 15.95
N THR A 775 32.21 12.75 15.66
CA THR A 775 33.49 13.20 16.17
C THR A 775 33.30 14.44 17.04
N VAL A 776 33.78 14.38 18.28
CA VAL A 776 33.83 15.50 19.20
C VAL A 776 35.30 15.92 19.35
N SER A 777 35.61 17.17 19.00
CA SER A 777 36.96 17.76 19.07
C SER A 777 36.95 19.05 19.88
N LEU A 778 38.12 19.49 20.35
CA LEU A 778 38.33 20.79 21.02
C LEU A 778 38.98 21.74 20.05
N LYS A 779 38.40 22.90 19.77
CA LYS A 779 38.97 23.91 18.87
C LYS A 779 40.31 24.44 19.44
N GLY A 780 41.38 24.38 18.61
CA GLY A 780 42.71 24.87 18.99
C GLY A 780 43.56 23.87 19.76
N ALA A 781 43.12 22.63 19.90
CA ALA A 781 43.92 21.55 20.42
C ALA A 781 44.09 20.44 19.35
N ASP A 782 45.32 19.97 19.15
CA ASP A 782 45.55 18.85 18.24
C ASP A 782 44.97 17.55 18.84
N GLY A 783 43.88 17.06 18.29
CA GLY A 783 43.35 15.74 18.58
C GLY A 783 41.82 15.68 18.78
N VAL A 784 41.25 14.56 18.36
CA VAL A 784 39.88 14.15 18.62
C VAL A 784 39.73 13.84 20.11
N VAL A 785 38.73 14.42 20.75
CA VAL A 785 38.45 14.19 22.18
C VAL A 785 37.68 12.86 22.34
N GLN A 786 36.70 12.61 21.44
CA GLN A 786 35.87 11.41 21.49
C GLN A 786 35.34 11.08 20.10
N GLN A 787 35.33 9.80 19.75
CA GLN A 787 34.63 9.26 18.59
C GLN A 787 33.50 8.36 19.08
N MET A 788 32.33 8.47 18.45
CA MET A 788 31.14 7.69 18.79
C MET A 788 30.42 7.26 17.52
N TYR A 789 29.71 6.14 17.64
CA TYR A 789 28.93 5.56 16.55
C TYR A 789 27.48 5.49 17.00
N ALA A 790 26.58 5.82 16.12
CA ALA A 790 25.16 5.58 16.26
C ALA A 790 24.62 5.01 14.96
N VAL A 791 23.44 4.44 15.04
CA VAL A 791 22.71 4.00 13.84
C VAL A 791 21.49 4.88 13.65
N THR A 792 21.04 4.99 12.41
CA THR A 792 19.82 5.73 12.08
C THR A 792 18.58 5.01 12.55
N SER A 793 17.56 5.80 12.90
CA SER A 793 16.16 5.41 13.00
C SER A 793 15.33 6.48 12.31
N GLN A 794 14.53 6.09 11.33
CA GLN A 794 13.82 7.00 10.42
C GLN A 794 14.78 8.02 9.76
N GLY A 795 15.95 7.54 9.34
CA GLY A 795 16.98 8.35 8.72
C GLY A 795 17.73 9.31 9.66
N VAL A 796 17.47 9.30 10.98
CA VAL A 796 18.09 10.19 11.97
C VAL A 796 18.93 9.38 12.94
N ALA A 797 20.17 9.82 13.20
CA ALA A 797 21.03 9.25 14.23
C ALA A 797 21.20 10.24 15.40
N ALA A 798 21.31 9.72 16.62
CA ALA A 798 21.49 10.53 17.82
C ALA A 798 22.55 9.94 18.73
N ILE A 799 23.31 10.82 19.40
CA ILE A 799 24.28 10.46 20.44
C ILE A 799 24.09 11.31 21.68
N SER A 800 24.56 10.77 22.80
CA SER A 800 24.69 11.49 24.04
C SER A 800 26.10 11.34 24.60
N PHE A 801 26.73 12.44 24.98
CA PHE A 801 28.08 12.42 25.57
C PHE A 801 28.18 13.38 26.78
N SER A 802 29.06 13.06 27.70
CA SER A 802 29.37 13.95 28.80
C SER A 802 30.36 15.03 28.35
N ILE A 803 30.07 16.31 28.68
CA ILE A 803 30.95 17.44 28.36
C ILE A 803 32.30 17.25 29.06
N PRO A 804 33.40 16.96 28.35
CA PRO A 804 34.65 16.51 29.03
C PRO A 804 35.43 17.63 29.69
N ARG A 805 35.33 18.87 29.19
CA ARG A 805 36.03 20.05 29.71
C ARG A 805 35.45 21.34 29.16
N ALA A 806 35.80 22.45 29.83
CA ALA A 806 35.46 23.79 29.35
C ALA A 806 36.29 24.17 28.10
N GLY A 807 35.71 24.93 27.22
CA GLY A 807 36.28 25.38 25.94
C GLY A 807 35.25 25.38 24.81
N LEU A 808 35.72 25.58 23.59
CA LEU A 808 34.90 25.48 22.37
C LEU A 808 35.02 24.07 21.83
N LEU A 809 33.99 23.24 22.09
CA LEU A 809 33.89 21.89 21.51
C LEU A 809 33.21 21.98 20.14
N GLU A 810 33.70 21.17 19.21
CA GLU A 810 33.14 21.03 17.87
C GLU A 810 32.67 19.59 17.68
N VAL A 811 31.39 19.42 17.27
CA VAL A 811 30.80 18.14 16.95
C VAL A 811 30.55 18.10 15.45
N ALA A 812 31.04 17.05 14.80
CA ALA A 812 30.80 16.74 13.38
C ALA A 812 30.24 15.31 13.26
N ALA A 813 29.54 15.04 12.16
CA ALA A 813 29.04 13.70 11.83
C ALA A 813 29.38 13.35 10.38
N GLU A 814 29.54 12.05 10.13
CA GLU A 814 29.71 11.48 8.79
C GLU A 814 28.98 10.13 8.70
N SER A 815 28.45 9.81 7.53
CA SER A 815 27.82 8.51 7.23
C SER A 815 28.25 8.12 5.81
N ASP A 816 29.17 7.16 5.70
CA ASP A 816 29.79 6.78 4.42
C ASP A 816 28.73 6.41 3.37
N PRO A 817 28.72 7.03 2.16
CA PRO A 817 29.71 7.96 1.60
C PRO A 817 29.45 9.47 1.86
N ALA A 818 28.45 9.87 2.63
CA ALA A 818 28.20 11.27 3.02
C ALA A 818 29.19 11.70 4.12
N LEU A 819 30.30 12.32 3.73
CA LEU A 819 31.41 12.65 4.62
C LEU A 819 31.35 14.08 5.19
N THR A 820 30.31 14.85 4.88
CA THR A 820 30.23 16.27 5.22
C THR A 820 29.03 16.55 6.12
N SER A 821 29.29 17.21 7.27
CA SER A 821 28.23 17.77 8.12
C SER A 821 28.45 19.24 8.41
N VAL A 822 27.41 19.91 8.91
CA VAL A 822 27.63 21.16 9.66
C VAL A 822 28.43 20.86 10.92
N ILE A 823 29.14 21.87 11.44
CA ILE A 823 29.87 21.77 12.71
C ILE A 823 29.01 22.41 13.80
N LEU A 824 28.63 21.60 14.80
CA LEU A 824 27.93 22.11 15.99
C LEU A 824 28.98 22.55 17.01
N GLN A 825 29.13 23.87 17.23
CA GLN A 825 30.06 24.43 18.19
C GLN A 825 29.36 24.66 19.54
N LEU A 826 29.93 24.07 20.59
CA LEU A 826 29.50 24.18 21.97
C LEU A 826 30.53 25.00 22.74
N ASN A 827 30.19 26.24 23.09
CA ASN A 827 31.06 27.05 23.91
C ASN A 827 30.69 26.87 25.42
N VAL A 828 31.52 26.16 26.13
CA VAL A 828 31.35 25.86 27.55
C VAL A 828 32.32 26.70 28.35
N SER A 829 31.85 27.76 28.99
CA SER A 829 32.67 28.65 29.79
C SER A 829 32.11 28.76 31.24
N GLY A 830 32.93 29.22 32.19
CA GLY A 830 32.52 29.38 33.57
C GLY A 830 31.39 30.42 33.81
N GLY A 831 31.01 31.16 32.78
CA GLY A 831 29.98 32.21 32.84
C GLY A 831 28.83 32.03 31.85
N GLY A 832 28.83 30.95 31.04
CA GLY A 832 27.75 30.74 30.05
C GLY A 832 27.96 29.53 29.16
N PHE A 833 26.87 29.12 28.52
CA PHE A 833 26.82 28.06 27.51
C PHE A 833 26.18 28.63 26.23
N SER A 834 26.77 28.38 25.09
CA SER A 834 26.16 28.72 23.80
C SER A 834 26.39 27.63 22.76
N VAL A 835 25.38 27.40 21.91
CA VAL A 835 25.44 26.48 20.77
C VAL A 835 25.40 27.30 19.48
N THR A 836 26.31 27.06 18.58
CA THR A 836 26.38 27.72 17.27
C THR A 836 26.57 26.67 16.18
N ILE A 837 25.80 26.79 15.09
CA ILE A 837 25.95 25.93 13.91
C ILE A 837 26.84 26.69 12.92
N VAL A 838 27.91 26.04 12.49
CA VAL A 838 28.85 26.57 11.50
C VAL A 838 28.76 25.71 10.24
N ALA A 839 28.55 26.35 9.09
CA ALA A 839 28.58 25.65 7.80
C ALA A 839 29.97 25.04 7.55
N PRO A 840 30.09 23.88 6.90
CA PRO A 840 31.37 23.31 6.56
C PRO A 840 32.14 24.26 5.63
N THR A 841 33.43 24.43 5.89
CA THR A 841 34.29 25.17 4.96
C THR A 841 34.52 24.26 3.77
N THR A 842 34.00 24.60 2.61
CA THR A 842 34.26 23.89 1.37
C THR A 842 35.77 23.90 1.12
N VAL A 843 36.41 22.75 1.21
CA VAL A 843 37.80 22.60 0.74
C VAL A 843 37.77 22.75 -0.77
N PRO A 844 38.55 23.63 -1.37
CA PRO A 844 38.54 23.74 -2.83
C PRO A 844 39.02 22.42 -3.42
N GLU A 845 38.16 21.82 -4.21
CA GLU A 845 38.45 20.60 -4.96
C GLU A 845 39.61 20.86 -5.89
N PHE A 846 40.74 20.16 -5.71
CA PHE A 846 41.85 20.22 -6.64
C PHE A 846 41.43 19.54 -7.93
N THR A 847 40.95 20.29 -8.89
CA THR A 847 40.69 19.84 -10.26
C THR A 847 42.08 19.63 -10.95
N PRO A 848 42.35 18.46 -11.53
CA PRO A 848 43.56 18.32 -12.34
C PRO A 848 43.46 19.21 -13.58
N THR A 849 44.38 20.11 -13.72
CA THR A 849 44.43 21.07 -14.81
C THR A 849 44.69 20.38 -16.14
N ALA A 850 43.67 20.21 -16.94
CA ALA A 850 43.79 20.00 -18.37
C ALA A 850 43.75 21.34 -19.08
N THR A 851 44.89 21.73 -19.61
CA THR A 851 45.09 23.00 -20.30
C THR A 851 44.44 22.96 -21.67
N PHE A 852 43.28 23.53 -21.83
CA PHE A 852 42.80 24.06 -23.11
C PHE A 852 42.28 25.48 -22.92
N MET A 853 42.92 26.45 -23.59
CA MET A 853 42.49 27.83 -23.71
C MET A 853 41.14 27.89 -24.43
N SER A 854 40.11 28.38 -23.75
CA SER A 854 38.95 28.98 -24.39
C SER A 854 38.50 30.20 -23.59
N THR A 855 38.16 31.25 -24.28
CA THR A 855 37.75 32.59 -23.88
C THR A 855 36.67 32.61 -22.79
N PRO A 856 36.66 33.57 -21.85
CA PRO A 856 35.73 33.60 -20.73
C PRO A 856 34.31 33.93 -21.18
N LEU A 857 33.42 32.96 -21.06
CA LEU A 857 31.99 33.25 -21.03
C LEU A 857 31.61 33.67 -19.61
N VAL A 858 31.07 34.83 -19.46
CA VAL A 858 30.58 35.41 -18.20
C VAL A 858 29.39 34.58 -17.77
N THR A 859 29.55 33.70 -16.78
CA THR A 859 28.44 33.01 -16.11
C THR A 859 27.77 33.95 -15.11
N PRO A 860 26.47 34.18 -15.19
CA PRO A 860 25.76 34.91 -14.15
C PRO A 860 25.65 34.03 -12.91
N SER A 861 26.09 34.54 -11.79
CA SER A 861 25.92 33.96 -10.45
C SER A 861 24.44 33.68 -10.19
N ALA A 862 24.10 32.42 -9.82
CA ALA A 862 22.76 32.06 -9.41
C ALA A 862 22.36 32.87 -8.18
N PRO A 863 21.20 33.54 -8.19
CA PRO A 863 20.73 34.24 -7.02
C PRO A 863 20.11 33.25 -6.03
N LEU A 864 20.50 33.41 -4.77
CA LEU A 864 19.85 32.80 -3.61
C LEU A 864 18.33 32.88 -3.73
N ALA A 865 17.69 31.74 -3.57
CA ALA A 865 16.24 31.62 -3.54
C ALA A 865 15.67 32.31 -2.29
N GLN A 866 15.36 33.62 -2.41
CA GLN A 866 14.68 34.40 -1.38
C GLN A 866 13.32 34.86 -1.90
N GLY A 867 12.25 34.36 -1.27
CA GLY A 867 11.00 35.07 -1.14
C GLY A 867 9.89 34.78 -2.15
N TYR A 868 9.84 33.66 -2.85
CA TYR A 868 8.64 33.29 -3.62
C TYR A 868 7.49 32.80 -2.71
N PRO A 869 6.22 33.13 -3.07
CA PRO A 869 5.08 32.80 -2.23
C PRO A 869 4.87 31.28 -2.14
N GLY A 870 5.11 30.70 -0.96
CA GLY A 870 4.77 29.31 -0.62
C GLY A 870 3.29 29.17 -0.23
N LEU A 871 2.84 27.94 0.00
CA LEU A 871 1.46 27.63 0.39
C LEU A 871 0.95 28.46 1.58
N GLY A 872 1.79 28.71 2.60
CA GLY A 872 1.42 29.58 3.74
C GLY A 872 1.14 31.03 3.32
N GLY A 873 1.90 31.57 2.37
CA GLY A 873 1.68 32.90 1.79
C GLY A 873 0.38 32.96 0.99
N TRP A 874 0.03 31.90 0.28
CA TRP A 874 -1.22 31.78 -0.46
C TRP A 874 -2.44 31.84 0.47
N PHE A 875 -2.47 31.04 1.53
CA PHE A 875 -3.54 31.06 2.54
C PHE A 875 -3.68 32.44 3.20
N GLY A 876 -2.57 33.08 3.57
CA GLY A 876 -2.58 34.42 4.14
C GLY A 876 -3.18 35.45 3.19
N MET A 877 -2.87 35.38 1.89
CA MET A 877 -3.41 36.28 0.85
C MET A 877 -4.87 36.03 0.55
N VAL A 878 -5.32 34.79 0.50
CA VAL A 878 -6.75 34.45 0.34
C VAL A 878 -7.55 35.01 1.51
N LEU A 879 -7.08 34.84 2.74
CA LEU A 879 -7.72 35.39 3.93
C LEU A 879 -7.79 36.95 3.87
N LEU A 880 -6.70 37.59 3.49
CA LEU A 880 -6.64 39.04 3.31
C LEU A 880 -7.68 39.53 2.29
N LEU A 881 -7.78 38.86 1.12
CA LEU A 881 -8.71 39.22 0.05
C LEU A 881 -10.17 38.95 0.45
N VAL A 882 -10.46 37.92 1.22
CA VAL A 882 -11.79 37.66 1.76
C VAL A 882 -12.22 38.77 2.73
N VAL A 883 -11.33 39.16 3.65
CA VAL A 883 -11.60 40.27 4.57
C VAL A 883 -11.81 41.57 3.81
N LEU A 884 -10.90 41.90 2.87
CA LEU A 884 -10.99 43.12 2.06
C LEU A 884 -12.26 43.14 1.20
N GLY A 885 -12.61 42.04 0.57
CA GLY A 885 -13.84 41.88 -0.19
C GLY A 885 -15.08 42.04 0.67
N GLY A 886 -15.07 41.46 1.90
CA GLY A 886 -16.14 41.66 2.90
C GLY A 886 -16.33 43.13 3.29
N VAL A 887 -15.23 43.85 3.51
CA VAL A 887 -15.26 45.30 3.83
C VAL A 887 -15.85 46.08 2.66
N VAL A 888 -15.38 45.84 1.42
CA VAL A 888 -15.89 46.50 0.21
C VAL A 888 -17.36 46.18 -0.02
N TYR A 889 -17.81 44.97 0.21
CA TYR A 889 -19.21 44.58 0.14
C TYR A 889 -20.05 45.32 1.20
N TRP A 890 -19.59 45.34 2.43
CA TRP A 890 -20.27 46.02 3.55
C TRP A 890 -20.41 47.54 3.30
N LEU A 891 -19.33 48.18 2.85
CA LEU A 891 -19.36 49.59 2.45
C LEU A 891 -20.29 49.81 1.26
N GLY A 892 -20.16 49.01 0.19
CA GLY A 892 -20.99 49.09 -1.00
C GLY A 892 -22.49 48.93 -0.72
N SER A 893 -22.85 47.99 0.16
CA SER A 893 -24.25 47.69 0.53
C SER A 893 -24.92 48.83 1.32
N ARG A 894 -24.12 49.76 1.94
CA ARG A 894 -24.65 50.94 2.65
C ARG A 894 -25.04 52.09 1.71
N PHE A 895 -24.37 52.21 0.57
CA PHE A 895 -24.53 53.35 -0.31
C PHE A 895 -25.18 53.00 -1.64
N MET A 896 -25.34 51.71 -1.96
CA MET A 896 -25.80 51.24 -3.27
C MET A 896 -26.64 49.99 -3.22
N SER A 897 -27.20 49.59 -4.40
CA SER A 897 -27.95 48.33 -4.49
C SER A 897 -27.01 47.13 -4.28
N VAL A 898 -27.52 46.04 -3.66
CA VAL A 898 -26.78 44.81 -3.36
C VAL A 898 -26.06 44.24 -4.61
N ARG A 899 -26.66 44.39 -5.79
CA ARG A 899 -26.05 43.96 -7.05
C ARG A 899 -24.72 44.67 -7.36
N TRP A 900 -24.63 45.95 -7.07
CA TRP A 900 -23.41 46.71 -7.28
C TRP A 900 -22.39 46.47 -6.18
N ALA A 901 -22.79 46.27 -4.95
CA ALA A 901 -21.90 45.90 -3.84
C ALA A 901 -21.22 44.54 -4.09
N VAL A 902 -21.94 43.55 -4.62
CA VAL A 902 -21.37 42.27 -5.03
C VAL A 902 -20.35 42.42 -6.18
N ARG A 903 -20.64 43.24 -7.18
CA ARG A 903 -19.71 43.49 -8.30
C ARG A 903 -18.43 44.18 -7.83
N TRP A 904 -18.53 45.11 -6.93
CA TRP A 904 -17.34 45.77 -6.35
C TRP A 904 -16.49 44.77 -5.58
N MET A 905 -17.12 43.93 -4.73
CA MET A 905 -16.43 42.87 -4.04
C MET A 905 -15.71 41.88 -4.99
N LEU A 906 -16.42 41.40 -6.01
CA LEU A 906 -15.85 40.47 -6.98
C LEU A 906 -14.69 41.08 -7.78
N CYS A 907 -14.80 42.33 -8.26
CA CYS A 907 -13.71 43.00 -8.99
C CYS A 907 -12.50 43.29 -8.09
N THR A 908 -12.71 43.60 -6.80
CA THR A 908 -11.64 43.83 -5.83
C THR A 908 -10.87 42.53 -5.59
N VAL A 909 -11.58 41.42 -5.34
CA VAL A 909 -11.00 40.09 -5.11
C VAL A 909 -10.28 39.62 -6.39
N ALA A 910 -10.90 39.74 -7.57
CA ALA A 910 -10.29 39.38 -8.84
C ALA A 910 -9.01 40.15 -9.14
N GLY A 911 -9.01 41.47 -8.90
CA GLY A 911 -7.83 42.32 -9.08
C GLY A 911 -6.68 41.91 -8.15
N GLY A 912 -6.96 41.61 -6.90
CA GLY A 912 -5.98 41.12 -5.94
C GLY A 912 -5.43 39.72 -6.32
N LEU A 913 -6.29 38.80 -6.77
CA LEU A 913 -5.88 37.48 -7.25
C LEU A 913 -5.02 37.55 -8.51
N LEU A 914 -5.36 38.40 -9.46
CA LEU A 914 -4.53 38.63 -10.66
C LEU A 914 -3.14 39.17 -10.30
N ALA A 915 -3.06 40.10 -9.36
CA ALA A 915 -1.77 40.66 -8.88
C ALA A 915 -0.95 39.58 -8.14
N TYR A 916 -1.60 38.69 -7.36
CA TYR A 916 -0.94 37.58 -6.72
C TYR A 916 -0.45 36.56 -7.76
N THR A 917 -1.28 36.22 -8.76
CA THR A 917 -0.91 35.31 -9.85
C THR A 917 0.27 35.84 -10.66
N TYR A 918 0.32 37.16 -10.91
CA TYR A 918 1.47 37.81 -11.56
C TYR A 918 2.79 37.54 -10.84
N LEU A 919 2.79 37.60 -9.51
CA LEU A 919 3.96 37.28 -8.67
C LEU A 919 4.26 35.78 -8.63
N ALA A 920 3.24 34.93 -8.55
CA ALA A 920 3.37 33.48 -8.43
C ALA A 920 3.88 32.82 -9.72
N VAL A 921 3.43 33.31 -10.89
CA VAL A 921 3.83 32.80 -12.22
C VAL A 921 5.16 33.40 -12.68
N ARG A 922 5.78 34.29 -11.89
CA ARG A 922 7.08 34.90 -12.16
C ARG A 922 7.12 35.73 -13.46
N LEU A 923 6.07 36.47 -13.76
CA LEU A 923 6.05 37.31 -14.93
C LEU A 923 7.15 38.43 -14.87
N PRO A 924 7.59 39.00 -16.01
CA PRO A 924 8.69 39.97 -16.05
C PRO A 924 8.51 41.11 -15.04
N GLY A 925 9.54 41.41 -14.24
CA GLY A 925 9.52 42.43 -13.19
C GLY A 925 9.05 41.91 -11.80
N ALA A 926 8.43 40.75 -11.70
CA ALA A 926 7.97 40.18 -10.41
C ALA A 926 9.13 39.95 -9.43
N SER A 927 10.29 39.49 -9.94
CA SER A 927 11.49 39.26 -9.14
C SER A 927 12.03 40.54 -8.47
N ASP A 928 11.92 41.69 -9.11
CA ASP A 928 12.47 42.92 -8.61
C ASP A 928 11.62 43.52 -7.50
N TYR A 929 10.30 43.37 -7.58
CA TYR A 929 9.38 43.73 -6.50
C TYR A 929 9.57 42.86 -5.26
N LEU A 930 9.82 41.56 -5.43
CA LEU A 930 10.05 40.63 -4.32
C LEU A 930 11.42 40.85 -3.66
N LYS A 931 12.46 41.25 -4.42
CA LYS A 931 13.78 41.60 -3.88
C LYS A 931 13.74 42.88 -3.05
N LEU A 932 12.92 43.85 -3.43
CA LEU A 932 12.82 45.15 -2.77
C LEU A 932 12.02 45.11 -1.46
N GLY A 933 11.05 44.24 -1.31
CA GLY A 933 10.11 44.27 -0.19
C GLY A 933 9.77 42.93 0.48
N GLY A 934 10.30 41.82 0.04
CA GLY A 934 9.98 40.51 0.63
C GLY A 934 8.46 40.26 0.75
N PHE A 935 8.01 39.77 1.91
CA PHE A 935 6.59 39.49 2.20
C PHE A 935 5.73 40.76 2.19
N SER A 936 6.26 41.90 2.69
CA SER A 936 5.57 43.20 2.67
C SER A 936 5.39 43.75 1.26
N GLY A 937 6.35 43.53 0.37
CA GLY A 937 6.24 43.88 -1.06
C GLY A 937 5.12 43.09 -1.75
N MET A 938 4.98 41.79 -1.44
CA MET A 938 3.90 40.95 -1.95
C MET A 938 2.52 41.47 -1.51
N ILE A 939 2.36 41.81 -0.23
CA ILE A 939 1.11 42.40 0.29
C ILE A 939 0.80 43.71 -0.47
N GLY A 940 1.79 44.57 -0.67
CA GLY A 940 1.64 45.85 -1.38
C GLY A 940 1.13 45.66 -2.81
N VAL A 941 1.70 44.74 -3.57
CA VAL A 941 1.29 44.47 -4.95
C VAL A 941 -0.13 43.92 -5.00
N VAL A 942 -0.52 43.03 -4.08
CA VAL A 942 -1.88 42.46 -4.02
C VAL A 942 -2.90 43.54 -3.62
N LEU A 943 -2.59 44.40 -2.67
CA LEU A 943 -3.46 45.51 -2.30
C LEU A 943 -3.62 46.51 -3.45
N LEU A 944 -2.56 46.79 -4.19
CA LEU A 944 -2.61 47.64 -5.40
C LEU A 944 -3.52 47.02 -6.46
N GLY A 945 -3.38 45.70 -6.70
CA GLY A 945 -4.25 44.99 -7.62
C GLY A 945 -5.72 45.01 -7.21
N ALA A 946 -5.99 44.83 -5.92
CA ALA A 946 -7.34 44.93 -5.36
C ALA A 946 -7.91 46.35 -5.50
N ALA A 947 -7.11 47.37 -5.29
CA ALA A 947 -7.51 48.78 -5.48
C ALA A 947 -7.81 49.11 -6.96
N LEU A 948 -6.99 48.59 -7.89
CA LEU A 948 -7.24 48.74 -9.33
C LEU A 948 -8.52 48.00 -9.75
N GLY A 949 -8.80 46.79 -9.21
CA GLY A 949 -10.04 46.09 -9.42
C GLY A 949 -11.27 46.83 -8.93
N LEU A 950 -11.18 47.47 -7.76
CA LEU A 950 -12.24 48.34 -7.25
C LEU A 950 -12.41 49.59 -8.13
N GLY A 951 -11.31 50.23 -8.57
CA GLY A 951 -11.33 51.37 -9.51
C GLY A 951 -12.02 51.04 -10.83
N ALA A 952 -11.74 49.87 -11.38
CA ALA A 952 -12.40 49.36 -12.60
C ALA A 952 -13.91 49.15 -12.38
N ALA A 953 -14.32 48.64 -11.24
CA ALA A 953 -15.74 48.44 -10.89
C ALA A 953 -16.48 49.78 -10.74
N LEU A 954 -15.83 50.80 -10.17
CA LEU A 954 -16.36 52.16 -10.06
C LEU A 954 -16.50 52.83 -11.41
N LEU A 955 -15.51 52.68 -12.28
CA LEU A 955 -15.57 53.18 -13.65
C LEU A 955 -16.67 52.48 -14.45
N TRP A 956 -16.76 51.18 -14.36
CA TRP A 956 -17.84 50.40 -14.99
C TRP A 956 -19.20 50.89 -14.55
N GLN A 957 -19.40 51.11 -13.26
CA GLN A 957 -20.63 51.62 -12.71
C GLN A 957 -20.95 53.00 -13.30
N ARG A 958 -20.01 53.94 -13.35
CA ARG A 958 -20.21 55.29 -13.91
C ARG A 958 -20.61 55.23 -15.39
N LEU A 959 -20.01 54.36 -16.17
CA LEU A 959 -20.35 54.16 -17.58
C LEU A 959 -21.76 53.60 -17.79
N VAL A 960 -22.14 52.60 -16.99
CA VAL A 960 -23.48 51.98 -17.08
C VAL A 960 -24.57 52.90 -16.55
N THR A 961 -24.33 53.61 -15.42
CA THR A 961 -25.36 54.54 -14.85
C THR A 961 -25.38 55.87 -15.56
N GLY A 962 -24.26 56.28 -16.23
CA GLY A 962 -24.21 57.48 -17.05
C GLY A 962 -24.89 57.35 -18.39
N SER A 963 -24.99 56.14 -18.97
CA SER A 963 -25.69 55.94 -20.25
C SER A 963 -27.22 55.95 -20.11
N THR A 964 -27.74 55.62 -18.92
CA THR A 964 -29.19 55.66 -18.63
C THR A 964 -29.74 57.08 -18.39
N LYS A 965 -28.88 58.10 -18.22
CA LYS A 965 -29.26 59.52 -18.10
C LYS A 965 -29.27 60.30 -19.43
N ARG A 966 -28.88 59.71 -20.55
CA ARG A 966 -28.88 60.31 -21.89
C ARG A 966 -29.96 59.82 -22.82
N SER A 967 -30.80 58.90 -22.37
CA SER A 967 -31.97 58.37 -23.13
C SER A 967 -33.28 58.50 -22.33
N GLY A 968 -33.42 59.65 -21.62
CA GLY A 968 -34.65 60.04 -20.99
C GLY A 968 -34.91 61.54 -21.28
#